data_07d5d2274888f0267a124fc865daf87a
#
_entry.id   07d5d2274888f0267a124fc865daf87a
#
_cell.length_a   1.000
_cell.length_b   1.000
_cell.length_c   1.000
_cell.angle_alpha   90.00
_cell.angle_beta   90.00
_cell.angle_gamma   90.00
#
_symmetry.space_group_name_H-M   'P 1'
#
loop_
_entity.id
_entity.type
_entity.pdbx_description
1 polymer ?
#
loop_
_entity_poly.entity_id
_entity_poly.type
_entity_poly.pdbx_seq_one_letter_code
_entity_poly.pdbx_strand_id
1 'polypeptide(L)'
;MAGGLLQAKVRLASVFGSDMVLQRQCEAPLWGWAEPGAEVAATGSWDGSTVRTRCGADGKWMLRLKTPEAGGPYTVTVSDGEAVTLENVLIGEVWICSGQSNMEMPVAGWGRVRDYAREIESADWPRIRLFGVKRVSSLAPKEDVQVVGGGWQSCSPQTVPDFSAAGYFFARELHRALGVPVGVINTSWGGTVAESWMSPEALATHPDFAERVEQVRTAGADESRLWAGFRDDSARWEQTVAQRDPAYRDGKCLWKERSFDDSDWDTIDLPAYFDAECLPGHDGIVWLRRRIEIPARWRGRDLTLRLSYVDDRDVTYFNGVQVGATHALEQERVYRVPGKLVEGGEAVIAIRVLDTGGDGGLNYDGPSLRLSLSDDRYIPLSGPWRYRVGSKLADLPAPPVQPDFNPHQPTALYHSMLRPLVPLAFRAAVWYQGESNAWRAEQYGTLFPLLVEDWRSCWGRDFPFLFVQLANFGARHDEPAASQWAELREAQSEALHLDGTAMAVTIDIGEGDNIHPKNKQELGRRLALIARARVYGEPVACSGPVYRTYRIEGDKIRIRFDEAEGLAARDGQALGGFAVAGADRRFHWAEAAIDGCDVVVSSPEVPFPLAVRYGWDDNPDCNLVNGAGLPASPFRTDRWPGVTAGKK
;
A
#
# COMPACT_ATOMS: atom_id res chain seq x y z
N MET A 1 -43.88 20.37 -27.71
CA MET A 1 -42.42 20.10 -27.70
C MET A 1 -42.16 19.23 -26.49
N ALA A 2 -42.06 17.92 -26.70
CA ALA A 2 -41.67 16.99 -25.64
C ALA A 2 -40.16 17.08 -25.47
N GLY A 3 -39.74 17.70 -24.37
CA GLY A 3 -38.35 17.63 -23.93
C GLY A 3 -38.07 16.18 -23.53
N GLY A 4 -37.33 15.45 -24.36
CA GLY A 4 -36.78 14.17 -23.95
C GLY A 4 -35.87 14.41 -22.75
N LEU A 5 -36.31 14.00 -21.59
CA LEU A 5 -35.41 13.78 -20.44
C LEU A 5 -34.37 12.79 -20.93
N LEU A 6 -33.10 13.19 -20.94
CA LEU A 6 -31.98 12.27 -21.05
C LEU A 6 -32.15 11.28 -19.87
N GLN A 7 -32.64 10.08 -20.20
CA GLN A 7 -32.79 9.01 -19.22
C GLN A 7 -31.38 8.61 -18.80
N ALA A 8 -31.08 8.73 -17.51
CA ALA A 8 -29.75 8.40 -17.02
C ALA A 8 -29.52 6.88 -17.20
N LYS A 9 -28.49 6.52 -17.93
CA LYS A 9 -28.10 5.14 -18.21
C LYS A 9 -27.67 4.44 -16.92
N VAL A 10 -28.01 3.15 -16.78
CA VAL A 10 -27.55 2.32 -15.68
C VAL A 10 -26.02 2.42 -15.55
N ARG A 11 -25.53 2.70 -14.33
CA ARG A 11 -24.12 2.79 -13.98
C ARG A 11 -23.76 1.69 -12.99
N LEU A 12 -22.74 0.90 -13.27
CA LEU A 12 -22.19 -0.06 -12.33
C LEU A 12 -21.15 0.59 -11.42
N ALA A 13 -20.94 0.00 -10.24
CA ALA A 13 -19.79 0.35 -9.40
C ALA A 13 -18.47 0.08 -10.12
N SER A 14 -17.47 0.90 -9.86
CA SER A 14 -16.18 0.90 -10.60
C SER A 14 -15.40 -0.42 -10.51
N VAL A 15 -15.74 -1.29 -9.55
CA VAL A 15 -15.16 -2.63 -9.45
C VAL A 15 -15.66 -3.58 -10.54
N PHE A 16 -16.73 -3.24 -11.27
CA PHE A 16 -17.26 -4.03 -12.38
C PHE A 16 -16.91 -3.39 -13.71
N GLY A 17 -16.35 -4.18 -14.61
CA GLY A 17 -15.93 -3.73 -15.93
C GLY A 17 -15.62 -4.89 -16.85
N SER A 18 -15.35 -4.59 -18.11
CA SER A 18 -14.75 -5.57 -19.02
C SER A 18 -13.42 -6.06 -18.43
N ASP A 19 -13.00 -7.25 -18.85
CA ASP A 19 -11.81 -7.94 -18.33
C ASP A 19 -11.87 -8.38 -16.85
N MET A 20 -12.98 -8.18 -16.14
CA MET A 20 -13.10 -8.58 -14.73
C MET A 20 -13.08 -10.09 -14.54
N VAL A 21 -12.77 -10.50 -13.30
CA VAL A 21 -13.06 -11.86 -12.80
C VAL A 21 -14.20 -11.76 -11.79
N LEU A 22 -15.23 -12.59 -11.95
CA LEU A 22 -16.25 -12.83 -10.93
C LEU A 22 -15.91 -14.10 -10.16
N GLN A 23 -16.17 -14.09 -8.85
CA GLN A 23 -15.97 -15.26 -7.99
C GLN A 23 -16.84 -16.41 -8.49
N ARG A 24 -16.26 -17.59 -8.69
CA ARG A 24 -16.94 -18.80 -9.13
C ARG A 24 -17.84 -19.41 -8.06
N GLN A 25 -18.86 -20.18 -8.49
CA GLN A 25 -19.73 -21.02 -7.65
C GLN A 25 -20.34 -20.26 -6.47
N CYS A 26 -20.88 -19.06 -6.72
CA CYS A 26 -21.56 -18.25 -5.72
C CYS A 26 -22.67 -17.41 -6.32
N GLU A 27 -23.45 -16.76 -5.45
CA GLU A 27 -24.38 -15.70 -5.80
C GLU A 27 -23.61 -14.36 -5.78
N ALA A 28 -22.96 -14.01 -6.92
CA ALA A 28 -22.13 -12.82 -7.03
C ALA A 28 -22.97 -11.54 -7.03
N PRO A 29 -22.83 -10.64 -6.03
CA PRO A 29 -23.51 -9.35 -6.05
C PRO A 29 -22.96 -8.47 -7.18
N LEU A 30 -23.87 -7.83 -7.92
CA LEU A 30 -23.61 -6.71 -8.80
C LEU A 30 -24.45 -5.53 -8.34
N TRP A 31 -23.86 -4.34 -8.29
CA TRP A 31 -24.56 -3.14 -7.83
C TRP A 31 -24.12 -1.90 -8.59
N GLY A 32 -24.89 -0.84 -8.40
CA GLY A 32 -24.62 0.44 -9.02
C GLY A 32 -25.77 1.41 -8.84
N TRP A 33 -25.93 2.31 -9.78
CA TRP A 33 -26.90 3.40 -9.74
C TRP A 33 -27.76 3.42 -11.03
N ALA A 34 -29.01 3.82 -10.88
CA ALA A 34 -29.95 4.03 -11.96
C ALA A 34 -31.01 5.05 -11.51
N GLU A 35 -31.97 5.39 -12.40
CA GLU A 35 -33.10 6.21 -12.01
C GLU A 35 -33.94 5.50 -10.91
N PRO A 36 -34.37 6.22 -9.88
CA PRO A 36 -35.22 5.65 -8.84
C PRO A 36 -36.45 4.96 -9.42
N GLY A 37 -36.67 3.70 -9.02
CA GLY A 37 -37.79 2.91 -9.49
C GLY A 37 -37.58 2.20 -10.84
N ALA A 38 -36.49 2.43 -11.55
CA ALA A 38 -36.16 1.70 -12.77
C ALA A 38 -36.00 0.20 -12.50
N GLU A 39 -36.45 -0.65 -13.42
CA GLU A 39 -36.14 -2.07 -13.41
C GLU A 39 -34.74 -2.27 -13.99
N VAL A 40 -33.85 -2.88 -13.24
CA VAL A 40 -32.51 -3.24 -13.68
C VAL A 40 -32.42 -4.75 -13.85
N ALA A 41 -31.97 -5.19 -15.02
CA ALA A 41 -31.78 -6.59 -15.35
C ALA A 41 -30.30 -6.89 -15.65
N ALA A 42 -29.80 -8.04 -15.20
CA ALA A 42 -28.47 -8.52 -15.54
C ALA A 42 -28.52 -9.95 -16.09
N THR A 43 -27.74 -10.23 -17.13
CA THR A 43 -27.65 -11.52 -17.82
C THR A 43 -26.20 -11.91 -18.01
N GLY A 44 -25.84 -13.12 -17.56
CA GLY A 44 -24.55 -13.73 -17.85
C GLY A 44 -24.64 -14.65 -19.08
N SER A 45 -23.67 -14.59 -19.99
CA SER A 45 -23.68 -15.40 -21.23
C SER A 45 -23.42 -16.90 -20.99
N TRP A 46 -23.01 -17.30 -19.79
CA TRP A 46 -22.68 -18.71 -19.47
C TRP A 46 -23.90 -19.62 -19.41
N ASP A 47 -25.10 -19.09 -19.10
CA ASP A 47 -26.34 -19.84 -19.07
C ASP A 47 -27.53 -19.07 -19.63
N GLY A 48 -27.35 -17.77 -19.97
CA GLY A 48 -28.40 -16.89 -20.47
C GLY A 48 -29.48 -16.49 -19.45
N SER A 49 -29.29 -16.87 -18.17
CA SER A 49 -30.23 -16.53 -17.10
C SER A 49 -30.23 -15.04 -16.81
N THR A 50 -31.43 -14.44 -16.70
CA THR A 50 -31.60 -13.02 -16.40
C THR A 50 -32.15 -12.85 -14.98
N VAL A 51 -31.44 -12.07 -14.16
CA VAL A 51 -31.90 -11.65 -12.84
C VAL A 51 -32.34 -10.19 -12.90
N ARG A 52 -33.40 -9.84 -12.16
CA ARG A 52 -33.97 -8.50 -12.14
C ARG A 52 -34.05 -7.96 -10.72
N THR A 53 -33.92 -6.64 -10.62
CA THR A 53 -34.16 -5.89 -9.36
C THR A 53 -34.79 -4.54 -9.70
N ARG A 54 -35.31 -3.84 -8.71
CA ARG A 54 -35.79 -2.46 -8.88
C ARG A 54 -34.88 -1.50 -8.14
N CYS A 55 -34.49 -0.43 -8.80
CA CYS A 55 -33.69 0.63 -8.22
C CYS A 55 -34.43 1.29 -7.05
N GLY A 56 -33.75 1.48 -5.93
CA GLY A 56 -34.28 2.12 -4.73
C GLY A 56 -34.56 3.62 -4.94
N ALA A 57 -35.28 4.23 -3.97
CA ALA A 57 -35.52 5.67 -3.98
C ALA A 57 -34.23 6.51 -3.83
N ASP A 58 -33.16 5.90 -3.33
CA ASP A 58 -31.82 6.47 -3.21
C ASP A 58 -30.99 6.37 -4.51
N GLY A 59 -31.61 5.86 -5.60
CA GLY A 59 -30.95 5.69 -6.89
C GLY A 59 -29.98 4.50 -6.94
N LYS A 60 -30.01 3.58 -5.95
CA LYS A 60 -29.12 2.42 -5.89
C LYS A 60 -29.85 1.14 -6.24
N TRP A 61 -29.15 0.24 -6.89
CA TRP A 61 -29.64 -1.10 -7.18
C TRP A 61 -28.57 -2.15 -6.83
N MET A 62 -29.04 -3.34 -6.49
CA MET A 62 -28.22 -4.53 -6.32
C MET A 62 -29.02 -5.77 -6.76
N LEU A 63 -28.34 -6.68 -7.43
CA LEU A 63 -28.82 -8.01 -7.77
C LEU A 63 -27.71 -9.05 -7.55
N ARG A 64 -28.05 -10.33 -7.64
CA ARG A 64 -27.08 -11.42 -7.47
C ARG A 64 -27.11 -12.33 -8.68
N LEU A 65 -26.00 -12.47 -9.38
CA LEU A 65 -25.82 -13.41 -10.48
C LEU A 65 -25.23 -14.71 -9.95
N LYS A 66 -25.89 -15.83 -10.27
CA LYS A 66 -25.32 -17.15 -9.99
C LYS A 66 -24.17 -17.43 -10.95
N THR A 67 -22.96 -17.58 -10.43
CA THR A 67 -21.77 -17.87 -11.23
C THR A 67 -21.51 -19.38 -11.32
N PRO A 68 -21.10 -19.90 -12.49
CA PRO A 68 -20.79 -21.31 -12.69
C PRO A 68 -19.40 -21.68 -12.12
N GLU A 69 -18.92 -22.85 -12.51
CA GLU A 69 -17.51 -23.21 -12.36
C GLU A 69 -16.60 -22.28 -13.16
N ALA A 70 -15.29 -22.36 -12.90
CA ALA A 70 -14.29 -21.53 -13.55
C ALA A 70 -14.31 -21.68 -15.07
N GLY A 71 -14.28 -20.55 -15.78
CA GLY A 71 -14.34 -20.54 -17.24
C GLY A 71 -14.31 -19.15 -17.85
N GLY A 72 -14.69 -19.04 -19.08
CA GLY A 72 -14.74 -17.82 -19.89
C GLY A 72 -13.78 -17.84 -21.08
N PRO A 73 -13.74 -16.75 -21.87
CA PRO A 73 -14.41 -15.47 -21.61
C PRO A 73 -15.92 -15.50 -21.84
N TYR A 74 -16.62 -14.74 -21.03
CA TYR A 74 -18.06 -14.52 -21.07
C TYR A 74 -18.38 -13.03 -21.24
N THR A 75 -19.68 -12.73 -21.41
CA THR A 75 -20.20 -11.36 -21.31
C THR A 75 -21.19 -11.26 -20.16
N VAL A 76 -21.27 -10.07 -19.55
CA VAL A 76 -22.33 -9.70 -18.60
C VAL A 76 -23.02 -8.46 -19.15
N THR A 77 -24.31 -8.57 -19.43
CA THR A 77 -25.12 -7.45 -19.91
C THR A 77 -26.01 -6.95 -18.78
N VAL A 78 -25.95 -5.65 -18.45
CA VAL A 78 -26.80 -4.97 -17.48
C VAL A 78 -27.62 -3.91 -18.19
N SER A 79 -28.93 -3.83 -17.92
CA SER A 79 -29.83 -2.92 -18.62
C SER A 79 -30.92 -2.40 -17.70
N ASP A 80 -31.24 -1.11 -17.83
CA ASP A 80 -32.45 -0.45 -17.30
C ASP A 80 -33.40 0.02 -18.41
N GLY A 81 -33.24 -0.59 -19.62
CA GLY A 81 -33.85 -0.20 -20.87
C GLY A 81 -32.79 0.09 -21.94
N GLU A 82 -31.65 0.59 -21.54
CA GLU A 82 -30.43 0.69 -22.35
C GLU A 82 -29.35 -0.26 -21.81
N ALA A 83 -28.75 -1.08 -22.71
CA ALA A 83 -27.83 -2.14 -22.28
C ALA A 83 -26.38 -1.62 -22.16
N VAL A 84 -25.71 -2.02 -21.07
CA VAL A 84 -24.28 -1.94 -20.89
C VAL A 84 -23.74 -3.36 -20.90
N THR A 85 -22.86 -3.69 -21.83
CA THR A 85 -22.23 -5.02 -21.93
C THR A 85 -20.78 -4.97 -21.46
N LEU A 86 -20.44 -5.80 -20.49
CA LEU A 86 -19.09 -6.04 -20.04
C LEU A 86 -18.55 -7.27 -20.77
N GLU A 87 -17.42 -7.09 -21.44
CA GLU A 87 -16.83 -8.11 -22.29
C GLU A 87 -15.63 -8.78 -21.60
N ASN A 88 -15.23 -9.95 -22.12
CA ASN A 88 -14.06 -10.70 -21.68
C ASN A 88 -14.06 -11.00 -20.18
N VAL A 89 -15.26 -11.26 -19.62
CA VAL A 89 -15.45 -11.61 -18.21
C VAL A 89 -15.01 -13.05 -17.97
N LEU A 90 -14.17 -13.26 -16.97
CA LEU A 90 -13.77 -14.59 -16.51
C LEU A 90 -14.51 -14.96 -15.24
N ILE A 91 -14.80 -16.24 -15.07
CA ILE A 91 -15.26 -16.82 -13.79
C ILE A 91 -14.08 -17.57 -13.17
N GLY A 92 -13.72 -17.22 -11.94
CA GLY A 92 -12.52 -17.76 -11.30
C GLY A 92 -12.47 -17.47 -9.80
N GLU A 93 -11.28 -17.33 -9.29
CA GLU A 93 -11.02 -17.00 -7.89
C GLU A 93 -10.68 -15.51 -7.75
N VAL A 94 -11.45 -14.78 -6.97
CA VAL A 94 -11.20 -13.36 -6.67
C VAL A 94 -10.56 -13.24 -5.30
N TRP A 95 -9.48 -12.48 -5.19
CA TRP A 95 -8.75 -12.24 -3.96
C TRP A 95 -8.57 -10.75 -3.69
N ILE A 96 -8.78 -10.33 -2.45
CA ILE A 96 -8.46 -8.98 -2.00
C ILE A 96 -7.08 -9.01 -1.36
N CYS A 97 -6.15 -8.21 -1.89
CA CYS A 97 -4.81 -8.02 -1.35
C CYS A 97 -4.71 -6.61 -0.79
N SER A 98 -4.45 -6.47 0.51
CA SER A 98 -4.45 -5.20 1.21
C SER A 98 -3.32 -5.10 2.24
N GLY A 99 -3.05 -3.89 2.70
CA GLY A 99 -1.99 -3.61 3.67
C GLY A 99 -1.23 -2.33 3.36
N GLN A 100 0.07 -2.31 3.70
CA GLN A 100 0.93 -1.15 3.48
C GLN A 100 1.98 -1.39 2.37
N SER A 101 3.11 -0.68 2.43
CA SER A 101 4.11 -0.64 1.36
C SER A 101 4.60 -2.00 0.87
N ASN A 102 4.73 -3.00 1.73
CA ASN A 102 5.14 -4.34 1.32
C ASN A 102 4.06 -5.12 0.52
N MET A 103 2.79 -4.75 0.67
CA MET A 103 1.71 -5.21 -0.24
C MET A 103 1.64 -4.33 -1.48
N GLU A 104 1.86 -3.03 -1.34
CA GLU A 104 1.82 -2.07 -2.44
C GLU A 104 2.98 -2.24 -3.42
N MET A 105 4.18 -2.56 -2.93
CA MET A 105 5.45 -2.63 -3.66
C MET A 105 5.26 -3.20 -5.08
N PRO A 106 5.55 -2.40 -6.13
CA PRO A 106 5.38 -2.85 -7.51
C PRO A 106 6.47 -3.84 -7.93
N VAL A 107 6.22 -4.57 -9.02
CA VAL A 107 7.23 -5.46 -9.60
C VAL A 107 8.45 -4.68 -10.08
N ALA A 108 8.23 -3.49 -10.65
CA ALA A 108 9.27 -2.55 -11.08
C ALA A 108 9.19 -1.23 -10.27
N GLY A 109 9.66 -0.13 -10.81
CA GLY A 109 9.63 1.18 -10.15
C GLY A 109 10.50 1.21 -8.89
N TRP A 110 10.01 1.80 -7.82
CA TRP A 110 10.73 1.92 -6.55
C TRP A 110 10.99 0.55 -5.88
N GLY A 111 10.16 -0.45 -6.14
CA GLY A 111 10.26 -1.77 -5.53
C GLY A 111 11.36 -2.66 -6.12
N ARG A 112 11.35 -2.84 -7.42
CA ARG A 112 12.30 -3.67 -8.19
C ARG A 112 12.59 -5.03 -7.55
N VAL A 113 11.63 -5.94 -7.65
CA VAL A 113 11.82 -7.32 -7.17
C VAL A 113 13.06 -7.98 -7.78
N ARG A 114 13.52 -9.07 -7.18
CA ARG A 114 14.63 -9.85 -7.76
C ARG A 114 14.31 -10.23 -9.20
N ASP A 115 15.26 -10.07 -10.11
CA ASP A 115 15.13 -10.39 -11.53
C ASP A 115 13.91 -9.73 -12.22
N TYR A 116 13.51 -8.53 -11.77
CA TYR A 116 12.29 -7.86 -12.20
C TYR A 116 12.13 -7.77 -13.73
N ALA A 117 13.21 -7.54 -14.48
CA ALA A 117 13.15 -7.44 -15.94
C ALA A 117 12.68 -8.77 -16.58
N ARG A 118 13.21 -9.90 -16.10
CA ARG A 118 12.81 -11.24 -16.55
C ARG A 118 11.38 -11.59 -16.12
N GLU A 119 11.02 -11.18 -14.90
CA GLU A 119 9.67 -11.40 -14.38
C GLU A 119 8.62 -10.65 -15.21
N ILE A 120 8.93 -9.41 -15.63
CA ILE A 120 8.08 -8.61 -16.52
C ILE A 120 7.99 -9.27 -17.91
N GLU A 121 9.13 -9.59 -18.53
CA GLU A 121 9.17 -10.21 -19.87
C GLU A 121 8.34 -11.51 -19.93
N SER A 122 8.34 -12.28 -18.84
CA SER A 122 7.62 -13.56 -18.73
C SER A 122 6.16 -13.44 -18.24
N ALA A 123 5.66 -12.23 -18.00
CA ALA A 123 4.35 -12.00 -17.38
C ALA A 123 3.17 -12.05 -18.38
N ASP A 124 3.15 -13.05 -19.26
CA ASP A 124 2.02 -13.29 -20.17
C ASP A 124 1.03 -14.29 -19.53
N TRP A 125 0.13 -13.76 -18.70
CA TRP A 125 -0.86 -14.54 -17.95
C TRP A 125 -2.28 -14.01 -18.17
N PRO A 126 -2.88 -14.16 -19.37
CA PRO A 126 -4.15 -13.51 -19.71
C PRO A 126 -5.35 -13.99 -18.87
N ARG A 127 -5.21 -15.09 -18.11
CA ARG A 127 -6.22 -15.55 -17.15
C ARG A 127 -5.99 -15.06 -15.72
N ILE A 128 -4.93 -14.29 -15.47
CA ILE A 128 -4.75 -13.49 -14.26
C ILE A 128 -5.20 -12.06 -14.59
N ARG A 129 -6.04 -11.49 -13.75
CA ARG A 129 -6.57 -10.14 -13.91
C ARG A 129 -6.21 -9.28 -12.70
N LEU A 130 -5.76 -8.10 -13.00
CA LEU A 130 -5.21 -7.14 -12.06
C LEU A 130 -6.18 -5.97 -11.92
N PHE A 131 -6.53 -5.60 -10.69
CA PHE A 131 -7.37 -4.44 -10.39
C PHE A 131 -6.73 -3.63 -9.27
N GLY A 132 -6.39 -2.37 -9.55
CA GLY A 132 -5.82 -1.44 -8.57
C GLY A 132 -6.86 -0.45 -8.06
N VAL A 133 -7.04 -0.38 -6.74
CA VAL A 133 -7.76 0.71 -6.08
C VAL A 133 -6.81 1.89 -5.91
N LYS A 134 -7.24 3.08 -6.34
CA LYS A 134 -6.45 4.30 -6.18
C LYS A 134 -6.38 4.69 -4.70
N ARG A 135 -5.23 5.14 -4.25
CA ARG A 135 -5.00 5.61 -2.89
C ARG A 135 -5.75 6.92 -2.65
N VAL A 136 -6.75 6.86 -1.83
CA VAL A 136 -7.59 7.98 -1.41
C VAL A 136 -7.97 7.77 0.04
N SER A 137 -7.78 8.76 0.90
CA SER A 137 -8.31 8.76 2.26
C SER A 137 -9.61 9.57 2.32
N SER A 138 -10.48 9.26 3.28
CA SER A 138 -11.72 10.00 3.50
C SER A 138 -12.18 9.90 4.95
N LEU A 139 -12.64 11.00 5.50
CA LEU A 139 -13.24 11.05 6.85
C LEU A 139 -14.69 10.56 6.87
N ALA A 140 -15.31 10.37 5.69
CA ALA A 140 -16.66 9.88 5.54
C ALA A 140 -16.73 8.75 4.50
N PRO A 141 -17.68 7.80 4.64
CA PRO A 141 -17.83 6.69 3.70
C PRO A 141 -18.06 7.15 2.27
N LYS A 142 -17.28 6.63 1.33
CA LYS A 142 -17.50 6.80 -0.10
C LYS A 142 -18.39 5.67 -0.64
N GLU A 143 -19.07 5.96 -1.74
CA GLU A 143 -20.00 5.00 -2.35
C GLU A 143 -19.33 4.12 -3.42
N ASP A 144 -18.20 4.58 -3.97
CA ASP A 144 -17.47 3.90 -5.03
C ASP A 144 -15.96 4.08 -4.85
N VAL A 145 -15.18 3.13 -5.33
CA VAL A 145 -13.71 3.24 -5.35
C VAL A 145 -13.27 4.07 -6.56
N GLN A 146 -12.16 4.79 -6.38
CA GLN A 146 -11.39 5.26 -7.52
C GLN A 146 -10.44 4.15 -7.98
N VAL A 147 -10.24 4.01 -9.28
CA VAL A 147 -9.47 2.91 -9.87
C VAL A 147 -8.20 3.39 -10.57
N VAL A 148 -7.19 2.54 -10.58
CA VAL A 148 -5.96 2.75 -11.33
C VAL A 148 -6.11 2.13 -12.73
N GLY A 149 -5.53 2.75 -13.75
CA GLY A 149 -5.45 2.19 -15.11
C GLY A 149 -6.81 1.96 -15.81
N GLY A 150 -7.89 2.56 -15.30
CA GLY A 150 -9.24 2.43 -15.88
C GLY A 150 -10.00 1.16 -15.46
N GLY A 151 -9.50 0.37 -14.53
CA GLY A 151 -10.18 -0.81 -13.99
C GLY A 151 -9.39 -2.12 -14.18
N TRP A 152 -10.10 -3.21 -14.45
CA TRP A 152 -9.50 -4.52 -14.63
C TRP A 152 -8.58 -4.60 -15.86
N GLN A 153 -7.44 -5.25 -15.71
CA GLN A 153 -6.46 -5.43 -16.76
C GLN A 153 -5.99 -6.89 -16.81
N SER A 154 -5.80 -7.43 -18.02
CA SER A 154 -5.10 -8.71 -18.18
C SER A 154 -3.64 -8.56 -17.74
N CYS A 155 -3.12 -9.54 -17.01
CA CYS A 155 -1.71 -9.58 -16.65
C CYS A 155 -0.84 -9.79 -17.90
N SER A 156 0.03 -8.82 -18.17
CA SER A 156 0.93 -8.77 -19.32
C SER A 156 2.22 -8.04 -18.95
N PRO A 157 3.27 -8.11 -19.79
CA PRO A 157 4.47 -7.29 -19.61
C PRO A 157 4.21 -5.77 -19.51
N GLN A 158 3.09 -5.29 -20.03
CA GLN A 158 2.72 -3.87 -20.00
C GLN A 158 1.97 -3.47 -18.73
N THR A 159 1.26 -4.40 -18.09
CA THR A 159 0.38 -4.09 -16.95
C THR A 159 0.97 -4.50 -15.60
N VAL A 160 1.87 -5.50 -15.57
CA VAL A 160 2.45 -6.03 -14.33
C VAL A 160 3.50 -5.11 -13.68
N PRO A 161 4.27 -4.27 -14.40
CA PRO A 161 5.36 -3.49 -13.80
C PRO A 161 4.95 -2.65 -12.59
N ASP A 162 3.79 -2.00 -12.68
CA ASP A 162 3.28 -1.08 -11.65
C ASP A 162 2.29 -1.75 -10.68
N PHE A 163 2.05 -3.04 -10.82
CA PHE A 163 1.13 -3.77 -9.94
C PHE A 163 1.85 -4.38 -8.74
N SER A 164 1.11 -4.58 -7.64
CA SER A 164 1.56 -5.27 -6.43
C SER A 164 2.33 -6.55 -6.75
N ALA A 165 3.61 -6.60 -6.42
CA ALA A 165 4.43 -7.79 -6.61
C ALA A 165 3.96 -8.95 -5.72
N ALA A 166 3.59 -8.68 -4.47
CA ALA A 166 3.05 -9.69 -3.56
C ALA A 166 1.76 -10.32 -4.12
N GLY A 167 0.83 -9.47 -4.59
CA GLY A 167 -0.43 -9.92 -5.20
C GLY A 167 -0.20 -10.67 -6.51
N TYR A 168 0.68 -10.18 -7.37
CA TYR A 168 1.01 -10.83 -8.65
C TYR A 168 1.64 -12.21 -8.48
N PHE A 169 2.70 -12.33 -7.67
CA PHE A 169 3.36 -13.62 -7.49
C PHE A 169 2.46 -14.64 -6.79
N PHE A 170 1.65 -14.19 -5.83
CA PHE A 170 0.62 -15.03 -5.22
C PHE A 170 -0.38 -15.54 -6.27
N ALA A 171 -0.95 -14.66 -7.09
CA ALA A 171 -1.90 -15.03 -8.12
C ALA A 171 -1.30 -15.97 -9.17
N ARG A 172 -0.05 -15.75 -9.56
CA ARG A 172 0.68 -16.60 -10.50
C ARG A 172 0.85 -18.04 -10.00
N GLU A 173 1.31 -18.18 -8.76
CA GLU A 173 1.49 -19.51 -8.17
C GLU A 173 0.14 -20.21 -7.94
N LEU A 174 -0.88 -19.47 -7.55
CA LEU A 174 -2.23 -20.01 -7.39
C LEU A 174 -2.86 -20.43 -8.72
N HIS A 175 -2.72 -19.59 -9.76
CA HIS A 175 -3.18 -19.91 -11.11
C HIS A 175 -2.49 -21.17 -11.67
N ARG A 176 -1.18 -21.29 -11.49
CA ARG A 176 -0.41 -22.47 -11.89
C ARG A 176 -0.90 -23.74 -11.19
N ALA A 177 -1.20 -23.64 -9.90
CA ALA A 177 -1.64 -24.79 -9.12
C ALA A 177 -3.09 -25.22 -9.45
N LEU A 178 -4.01 -24.28 -9.56
CA LEU A 178 -5.44 -24.56 -9.72
C LEU A 178 -5.90 -24.65 -11.19
N GLY A 179 -5.16 -24.06 -12.13
CA GLY A 179 -5.54 -23.99 -13.54
C GLY A 179 -6.76 -23.12 -13.84
N VAL A 180 -7.24 -22.31 -12.88
CA VAL A 180 -8.44 -21.45 -13.01
C VAL A 180 -8.05 -19.97 -13.14
N PRO A 181 -8.93 -19.11 -13.70
CA PRO A 181 -8.71 -17.67 -13.67
C PRO A 181 -8.55 -17.14 -12.24
N VAL A 182 -7.68 -16.15 -12.06
CA VAL A 182 -7.47 -15.48 -10.77
C VAL A 182 -7.57 -13.97 -10.95
N GLY A 183 -8.48 -13.33 -10.23
CA GLY A 183 -8.58 -11.89 -10.12
C GLY A 183 -7.98 -11.39 -8.82
N VAL A 184 -7.09 -10.41 -8.90
CA VAL A 184 -6.47 -9.77 -7.73
C VAL A 184 -6.91 -8.33 -7.65
N ILE A 185 -7.55 -7.97 -6.55
CA ILE A 185 -7.89 -6.59 -6.21
C ILE A 185 -6.84 -6.12 -5.21
N ASN A 186 -5.97 -5.21 -5.65
CA ASN A 186 -5.01 -4.57 -4.76
C ASN A 186 -5.60 -3.28 -4.19
N THR A 187 -5.77 -3.23 -2.86
CA THR A 187 -6.18 -2.06 -2.10
C THR A 187 -5.19 -1.87 -0.95
N SER A 188 -4.06 -1.21 -1.24
CA SER A 188 -2.95 -1.02 -0.29
C SER A 188 -2.39 0.41 -0.38
N TRP A 189 -1.77 0.87 0.72
CA TRP A 189 -1.12 2.17 0.77
C TRP A 189 0.07 2.14 1.73
N GLY A 190 1.27 2.48 1.22
CA GLY A 190 2.52 2.48 1.97
C GLY A 190 2.51 3.34 3.22
N GLY A 191 3.22 2.90 4.26
CA GLY A 191 3.36 3.63 5.52
C GLY A 191 2.12 3.64 6.43
N THR A 192 0.98 3.08 6.03
CA THR A 192 -0.29 3.20 6.76
C THR A 192 -0.42 2.25 7.94
N VAL A 193 -1.19 2.69 8.94
CA VAL A 193 -1.46 1.97 10.19
C VAL A 193 -2.74 1.13 10.07
N ALA A 194 -2.83 0.05 10.85
CA ALA A 194 -3.95 -0.92 10.76
C ALA A 194 -5.32 -0.29 11.03
N GLU A 195 -5.43 0.60 12.01
CA GLU A 195 -6.68 1.26 12.39
C GLU A 195 -7.29 2.15 11.30
N SER A 196 -6.51 2.54 10.30
CA SER A 196 -7.04 3.28 9.14
C SER A 196 -7.91 2.41 8.23
N TRP A 197 -7.72 1.10 8.28
CA TRP A 197 -8.38 0.08 7.45
C TRP A 197 -9.58 -0.58 8.13
N MET A 198 -10.00 -0.08 9.29
CA MET A 198 -11.08 -0.62 10.10
C MET A 198 -12.33 0.25 10.03
N SER A 199 -13.50 -0.40 10.17
CA SER A 199 -14.77 0.31 10.29
C SER A 199 -14.81 1.13 11.59
N PRO A 200 -15.54 2.26 11.61
CA PRO A 200 -15.73 3.02 12.84
C PRO A 200 -16.47 2.22 13.92
N GLU A 201 -17.38 1.31 13.53
CA GLU A 201 -18.16 0.48 14.43
C GLU A 201 -17.26 -0.48 15.22
N ALA A 202 -16.38 -1.19 14.55
CA ALA A 202 -15.46 -2.12 15.20
C ALA A 202 -14.38 -1.37 15.98
N LEU A 203 -13.75 -0.37 15.37
CA LEU A 203 -12.64 0.33 15.99
C LEU A 203 -13.07 1.11 17.26
N ALA A 204 -14.31 1.61 17.32
CA ALA A 204 -14.86 2.26 18.50
C ALA A 204 -15.02 1.30 19.71
N THR A 205 -14.98 -0.01 19.50
CA THR A 205 -14.99 -0.99 20.60
C THR A 205 -13.63 -1.13 21.28
N HIS A 206 -12.55 -0.73 20.58
CA HIS A 206 -11.21 -0.76 21.14
C HIS A 206 -10.99 0.48 22.02
N PRO A 207 -10.62 0.30 23.32
CA PRO A 207 -10.59 1.39 24.30
C PRO A 207 -9.66 2.54 23.92
N ASP A 208 -8.57 2.26 23.20
CA ASP A 208 -7.59 3.27 22.81
C ASP A 208 -8.04 4.14 21.62
N PHE A 209 -9.07 3.72 20.87
CA PHE A 209 -9.48 4.42 19.66
C PHE A 209 -10.88 5.03 19.72
N ALA A 210 -11.71 4.66 20.69
CA ALA A 210 -13.11 5.09 20.79
C ALA A 210 -13.28 6.62 20.69
N GLU A 211 -12.50 7.39 21.44
CA GLU A 211 -12.55 8.86 21.42
C GLU A 211 -12.12 9.42 20.06
N ARG A 212 -11.04 8.87 19.49
CA ARG A 212 -10.51 9.35 18.22
C ARG A 212 -11.43 9.04 17.04
N VAL A 213 -12.11 7.89 17.05
CA VAL A 213 -13.14 7.54 16.07
C VAL A 213 -14.29 8.55 16.11
N GLU A 214 -14.75 8.94 17.30
CA GLU A 214 -15.80 9.94 17.46
C GLU A 214 -15.35 11.34 16.96
N GLN A 215 -14.11 11.71 17.19
CA GLN A 215 -13.52 12.96 16.66
C GLN A 215 -13.52 12.93 15.12
N VAL A 216 -13.07 11.83 14.51
CA VAL A 216 -13.05 11.66 13.05
C VAL A 216 -14.47 11.68 12.48
N ARG A 217 -15.43 10.98 13.13
CA ARG A 217 -16.83 10.96 12.72
C ARG A 217 -17.45 12.37 12.74
N THR A 218 -17.16 13.13 13.77
CA THR A 218 -17.64 14.51 13.92
C THR A 218 -17.03 15.43 12.85
N ALA A 219 -15.73 15.27 12.59
CA ALA A 219 -15.03 16.02 11.54
C ALA A 219 -15.56 15.65 10.15
N GLY A 220 -15.80 14.37 9.86
CA GLY A 220 -16.32 13.90 8.58
C GLY A 220 -17.76 14.32 8.28
N ALA A 221 -18.55 14.67 9.29
CA ALA A 221 -19.92 15.12 9.13
C ALA A 221 -20.04 16.50 8.43
N ASP A 222 -18.97 17.29 8.40
CA ASP A 222 -18.95 18.62 7.75
C ASP A 222 -17.69 18.79 6.90
N GLU A 223 -17.55 17.96 5.88
CA GLU A 223 -16.41 17.99 4.94
C GLU A 223 -16.24 19.37 4.30
N SER A 224 -17.35 20.07 3.99
CA SER A 224 -17.31 21.40 3.40
C SER A 224 -16.64 22.43 4.33
N ARG A 225 -16.91 22.33 5.63
CA ARG A 225 -16.30 23.20 6.64
C ARG A 225 -14.81 22.92 6.83
N LEU A 226 -14.43 21.65 6.81
CA LEU A 226 -13.02 21.25 6.88
C LEU A 226 -12.23 21.82 5.70
N TRP A 227 -12.76 21.71 4.48
CA TRP A 227 -12.14 22.27 3.29
C TRP A 227 -12.11 23.80 3.29
N ALA A 228 -13.14 24.46 3.83
CA ALA A 228 -13.13 25.90 4.02
C ALA A 228 -12.04 26.30 5.00
N GLY A 229 -11.95 25.64 6.16
CA GLY A 229 -10.89 25.86 7.15
C GLY A 229 -9.49 25.68 6.57
N PHE A 230 -9.28 24.60 5.84
CA PHE A 230 -7.99 24.35 5.16
C PHE A 230 -7.62 25.44 4.17
N ARG A 231 -8.57 25.95 3.36
CA ARG A 231 -8.32 27.07 2.44
C ARG A 231 -7.93 28.34 3.19
N ASP A 232 -8.62 28.65 4.29
CA ASP A 232 -8.35 29.83 5.10
C ASP A 232 -6.98 29.74 5.81
N ASP A 233 -6.66 28.54 6.35
CA ASP A 233 -5.36 28.28 6.98
C ASP A 233 -4.23 28.33 5.95
N SER A 234 -4.44 27.77 4.77
CA SER A 234 -3.48 27.82 3.67
C SER A 234 -3.22 29.26 3.20
N ALA A 235 -4.28 30.05 3.08
CA ALA A 235 -4.12 31.47 2.72
C ALA A 235 -3.33 32.24 3.78
N ARG A 236 -3.58 32.01 5.08
CA ARG A 236 -2.83 32.63 6.19
C ARG A 236 -1.37 32.17 6.20
N TRP A 237 -1.14 30.89 5.95
CA TRP A 237 0.20 30.33 5.88
C TRP A 237 1.01 30.95 4.73
N GLU A 238 0.42 31.04 3.53
CA GLU A 238 1.03 31.70 2.37
C GLU A 238 1.35 33.18 2.63
N GLN A 239 0.50 33.89 3.36
CA GLN A 239 0.79 35.29 3.79
C GLN A 239 2.02 35.34 4.70
N THR A 240 2.17 34.36 5.61
CA THR A 240 3.34 34.27 6.49
C THR A 240 4.61 33.97 5.70
N VAL A 241 4.53 33.05 4.73
CA VAL A 241 5.64 32.78 3.79
C VAL A 241 6.02 34.05 3.05
N ALA A 242 5.04 34.77 2.49
CA ALA A 242 5.29 36.01 1.77
C ALA A 242 5.93 37.14 2.63
N GLN A 243 5.83 37.06 3.96
CA GLN A 243 6.48 37.99 4.89
C GLN A 243 7.90 37.55 5.27
N ARG A 244 8.22 36.28 5.21
CA ARG A 244 9.46 35.71 5.74
C ARG A 244 10.40 35.16 4.66
N ASP A 245 9.87 34.71 3.52
CA ASP A 245 10.68 34.16 2.43
C ASP A 245 11.42 35.29 1.69
N PRO A 246 12.77 35.22 1.55
CA PRO A 246 13.57 36.19 0.85
C PRO A 246 13.20 36.39 -0.63
N ALA A 247 12.42 35.45 -1.21
CA ALA A 247 11.85 35.61 -2.55
C ALA A 247 10.86 36.78 -2.67
N TYR A 248 10.33 37.26 -1.54
CA TYR A 248 9.35 38.32 -1.51
C TYR A 248 9.96 39.65 -1.02
N ARG A 249 9.56 40.72 -1.67
CA ARG A 249 9.85 42.09 -1.24
C ARG A 249 8.60 42.95 -1.42
N ASP A 250 8.20 43.66 -0.36
CA ASP A 250 6.99 44.49 -0.35
C ASP A 250 5.74 43.69 -0.80
N GLY A 251 5.61 42.44 -0.36
CA GLY A 251 4.50 41.53 -0.71
C GLY A 251 4.52 41.00 -2.13
N LYS A 252 5.53 41.31 -2.93
CA LYS A 252 5.71 40.80 -4.29
C LYS A 252 6.77 39.72 -4.34
N CYS A 253 6.43 38.54 -4.90
CA CYS A 253 7.41 37.49 -5.16
C CYS A 253 8.26 37.89 -6.37
N LEU A 254 9.53 38.16 -6.15
CA LEU A 254 10.48 38.54 -7.20
C LEU A 254 11.11 37.36 -7.91
N TRP A 255 11.34 36.28 -7.16
CA TRP A 255 12.10 35.12 -7.69
C TRP A 255 11.34 34.31 -8.75
N LYS A 256 10.05 34.47 -8.88
CA LYS A 256 9.26 33.89 -9.97
C LYS A 256 9.30 34.72 -11.27
N GLU A 257 9.68 35.99 -11.19
CA GLU A 257 9.59 36.91 -12.33
C GLU A 257 10.60 36.57 -13.42
N ARG A 258 10.18 36.72 -14.69
CA ARG A 258 11.05 36.46 -15.86
C ARG A 258 12.28 37.34 -15.87
N SER A 259 12.13 38.60 -15.45
CA SER A 259 13.20 39.61 -15.43
C SER A 259 14.14 39.50 -14.24
N PHE A 260 13.88 38.58 -13.29
CA PHE A 260 14.75 38.42 -12.12
C PHE A 260 16.11 37.86 -12.54
N ASP A 261 17.21 38.50 -12.06
CA ASP A 261 18.56 38.06 -12.26
C ASP A 261 18.91 36.92 -11.27
N ASP A 262 19.11 35.73 -11.78
CA ASP A 262 19.46 34.53 -11.03
C ASP A 262 20.90 34.08 -11.29
N SER A 263 21.75 34.99 -11.81
CA SER A 263 23.14 34.68 -12.18
C SER A 263 24.02 34.31 -10.99
N ASP A 264 23.68 34.79 -9.79
CA ASP A 264 24.37 34.51 -8.52
C ASP A 264 23.79 33.31 -7.75
N TRP A 265 22.83 32.56 -8.34
CA TRP A 265 22.28 31.36 -7.74
C TRP A 265 23.19 30.15 -7.99
N ASP A 266 23.17 29.22 -7.03
CA ASP A 266 23.84 27.93 -7.19
C ASP A 266 23.15 27.06 -8.27
N THR A 267 23.77 25.95 -8.62
CA THR A 267 23.29 25.06 -9.70
C THR A 267 23.12 23.64 -9.18
N ILE A 268 22.05 22.97 -9.57
CA ILE A 268 21.77 21.57 -9.31
C ILE A 268 21.30 20.90 -10.62
N ASP A 269 21.72 19.66 -10.86
CA ASP A 269 21.24 18.87 -11.99
C ASP A 269 19.97 18.10 -11.59
N LEU A 270 18.84 18.38 -12.25
CA LEU A 270 17.56 17.72 -12.00
C LEU A 270 17.27 16.60 -13.03
N PRO A 271 16.58 15.50 -12.61
CA PRO A 271 15.99 15.25 -11.28
C PRO A 271 17.04 14.94 -10.21
N ALA A 272 16.81 15.39 -8.99
CA ALA A 272 17.69 15.18 -7.84
C ALA A 272 16.93 15.34 -6.52
N TYR A 273 17.39 14.67 -5.47
CA TYR A 273 17.06 14.97 -4.09
C TYR A 273 18.05 15.98 -3.51
N PHE A 274 17.55 16.98 -2.79
CA PHE A 274 18.37 18.09 -2.28
C PHE A 274 19.38 17.63 -1.24
N ASP A 275 18.97 16.72 -0.34
CA ASP A 275 19.83 16.19 0.72
C ASP A 275 21.05 15.45 0.19
N ALA A 276 20.88 14.68 -0.89
CA ALA A 276 21.94 13.92 -1.49
C ALA A 276 22.94 14.78 -2.28
N GLU A 277 22.48 15.87 -2.90
CA GLU A 277 23.27 16.59 -3.90
C GLU A 277 23.81 17.94 -3.42
N CYS A 278 23.03 18.71 -2.62
CA CYS A 278 23.43 20.10 -2.36
C CYS A 278 23.00 20.69 -1.00
N LEU A 279 21.98 20.16 -0.33
CA LEU A 279 21.40 20.76 0.88
C LEU A 279 21.15 19.71 1.99
N PRO A 280 22.19 19.05 2.52
CA PRO A 280 22.01 18.01 3.54
C PRO A 280 21.26 18.52 4.78
N GLY A 281 20.16 17.85 5.16
CA GLY A 281 19.34 18.16 6.34
C GLY A 281 18.62 19.50 6.24
N HIS A 282 18.29 19.97 5.05
CA HIS A 282 17.53 21.19 4.85
C HIS A 282 16.05 20.88 4.70
N ASP A 283 15.25 21.23 5.71
CA ASP A 283 13.80 21.31 5.62
C ASP A 283 13.39 22.78 5.40
N GLY A 284 12.51 23.03 4.44
CA GLY A 284 12.04 24.38 4.15
C GLY A 284 11.74 24.65 2.68
N ILE A 285 11.84 25.90 2.29
CA ILE A 285 11.54 26.34 0.93
C ILE A 285 12.82 26.40 0.10
N VAL A 286 12.79 25.71 -1.03
CA VAL A 286 13.84 25.77 -2.06
C VAL A 286 13.21 26.28 -3.36
N TRP A 287 13.83 27.29 -3.94
CA TRP A 287 13.45 27.82 -5.24
C TRP A 287 14.35 27.27 -6.33
N LEU A 288 13.73 26.78 -7.39
CA LEU A 288 14.39 26.29 -8.60
C LEU A 288 14.00 27.20 -9.76
N ARG A 289 14.96 27.52 -10.65
CA ARG A 289 14.72 28.33 -11.83
C ARG A 289 15.46 27.78 -13.04
N ARG A 290 14.80 27.83 -14.19
CA ARG A 290 15.41 27.45 -15.46
C ARG A 290 14.96 28.37 -16.58
N ARG A 291 15.92 28.87 -17.35
CA ARG A 291 15.70 29.58 -18.61
C ARG A 291 15.71 28.57 -19.75
N ILE A 292 14.74 28.66 -20.62
CA ILE A 292 14.56 27.78 -21.76
C ILE A 292 14.26 28.58 -23.02
N GLU A 293 14.60 28.05 -24.17
CA GLU A 293 14.27 28.65 -25.47
C GLU A 293 13.03 27.98 -26.07
N ILE A 294 11.95 28.74 -26.24
CA ILE A 294 10.70 28.25 -26.83
C ILE A 294 10.75 28.47 -28.35
N PRO A 295 10.61 27.41 -29.16
CA PRO A 295 10.55 27.56 -30.61
C PRO A 295 9.46 28.53 -31.04
N ALA A 296 9.78 29.47 -31.96
CA ALA A 296 8.84 30.51 -32.42
C ALA A 296 7.50 29.91 -32.94
N ARG A 297 7.54 28.71 -33.53
CA ARG A 297 6.35 27.98 -34.00
C ARG A 297 5.40 27.50 -32.89
N TRP A 298 5.81 27.56 -31.61
CA TRP A 298 4.98 27.20 -30.46
C TRP A 298 4.23 28.41 -29.87
N ARG A 299 4.55 29.62 -30.35
CA ARG A 299 3.90 30.84 -29.87
C ARG A 299 2.38 30.72 -29.92
N GLY A 300 1.73 31.08 -28.82
CA GLY A 300 0.29 31.05 -28.66
C GLY A 300 -0.33 29.65 -28.52
N ARG A 301 0.48 28.59 -28.47
CA ARG A 301 0.01 27.20 -28.30
C ARG A 301 0.04 26.80 -26.83
N ASP A 302 -0.99 26.08 -26.39
CA ASP A 302 -0.97 25.45 -25.06
C ASP A 302 0.14 24.40 -25.00
N LEU A 303 0.86 24.40 -23.88
CA LEU A 303 1.90 23.41 -23.61
C LEU A 303 1.58 22.61 -22.35
N THR A 304 2.16 21.44 -22.23
CA THR A 304 2.12 20.61 -21.02
C THR A 304 3.49 20.58 -20.38
N LEU A 305 3.57 21.03 -19.13
CA LEU A 305 4.75 20.97 -18.29
C LEU A 305 4.66 19.75 -17.38
N ARG A 306 5.63 18.83 -17.50
CA ARG A 306 5.79 17.67 -16.62
C ARG A 306 7.05 17.82 -15.79
N LEU A 307 6.92 17.70 -14.47
CA LEU A 307 8.02 17.85 -13.51
C LEU A 307 8.24 16.60 -12.66
N SER A 308 7.68 15.44 -13.06
CA SER A 308 7.74 14.22 -12.28
C SER A 308 7.04 14.33 -10.92
N TYR A 309 7.59 13.72 -9.88
CA TYR A 309 7.13 13.85 -8.51
C TYR A 309 8.00 14.85 -7.77
N VAL A 310 7.40 15.69 -6.94
CA VAL A 310 8.12 16.67 -6.11
C VAL A 310 7.90 16.32 -4.65
N ASP A 311 8.96 16.25 -3.89
CA ASP A 311 8.96 16.00 -2.46
C ASP A 311 9.09 17.32 -1.70
N ASP A 312 8.09 17.82 -0.96
CA ASP A 312 6.69 17.33 -0.77
C ASP A 312 5.67 18.06 -1.63
N ARG A 313 5.77 19.42 -1.68
CA ARG A 313 4.79 20.32 -2.28
C ARG A 313 5.47 21.28 -3.23
N ASP A 314 4.75 21.69 -4.25
CA ASP A 314 5.25 22.73 -5.15
C ASP A 314 4.24 23.81 -5.49
N VAL A 315 4.76 24.96 -5.86
CA VAL A 315 4.06 25.99 -6.63
C VAL A 315 4.93 26.32 -7.85
N THR A 316 4.39 26.07 -9.03
CA THR A 316 5.11 26.21 -10.30
C THR A 316 4.62 27.41 -11.11
N TYR A 317 5.58 28.17 -11.63
CA TYR A 317 5.34 29.38 -12.40
C TYR A 317 5.97 29.26 -13.80
N PHE A 318 5.28 29.82 -14.79
CA PHE A 318 5.79 30.01 -16.14
C PHE A 318 5.76 31.50 -16.49
N ASN A 319 6.91 32.11 -16.78
CA ASN A 319 7.05 33.57 -17.01
C ASN A 319 6.39 34.41 -15.90
N GLY A 320 6.57 34.03 -14.64
CA GLY A 320 6.03 34.75 -13.47
C GLY A 320 4.56 34.45 -13.14
N VAL A 321 3.83 33.73 -14.00
CA VAL A 321 2.42 33.37 -13.79
C VAL A 321 2.33 31.94 -13.26
N GLN A 322 1.59 31.73 -12.18
CA GLN A 322 1.36 30.41 -11.62
C GLN A 322 0.59 29.53 -12.62
N VAL A 323 1.10 28.35 -12.91
CA VAL A 323 0.52 27.35 -13.80
C VAL A 323 0.08 26.09 -13.08
N GLY A 324 0.58 25.86 -11.87
CA GLY A 324 0.21 24.73 -11.04
C GLY A 324 0.65 24.86 -9.59
N ALA A 325 0.03 24.06 -8.73
CA ALA A 325 0.43 23.81 -7.36
C ALA A 325 -0.06 22.43 -6.96
N THR A 326 0.77 21.66 -6.26
CA THR A 326 0.43 20.32 -5.78
C THR A 326 0.95 20.14 -4.36
N HIS A 327 0.11 19.54 -3.51
CA HIS A 327 0.38 19.36 -2.09
C HIS A 327 0.60 17.89 -1.70
N ALA A 328 0.74 17.00 -2.68
CA ALA A 328 0.85 15.56 -2.48
C ALA A 328 2.13 15.02 -3.11
N LEU A 329 2.97 14.37 -2.29
CA LEU A 329 4.22 13.75 -2.72
C LEU A 329 4.03 12.81 -3.92
N GLU A 330 3.05 11.93 -3.86
CA GLU A 330 2.83 10.85 -4.84
C GLU A 330 2.02 11.26 -6.08
N GLN A 331 1.76 12.55 -6.25
CA GLN A 331 1.06 13.06 -7.42
C GLN A 331 2.06 13.56 -8.47
N GLU A 332 2.01 13.01 -9.69
CA GLU A 332 2.79 13.54 -10.82
C GLU A 332 2.40 15.00 -11.10
N ARG A 333 3.40 15.85 -11.27
CA ARG A 333 3.22 17.27 -11.63
C ARG A 333 3.05 17.39 -13.13
N VAL A 334 1.80 17.52 -13.54
CA VAL A 334 1.42 17.73 -14.95
C VAL A 334 0.58 19.00 -15.04
N TYR A 335 1.20 20.08 -15.50
CA TYR A 335 0.59 21.41 -15.53
C TYR A 335 0.35 21.89 -16.96
N ARG A 336 -0.82 22.49 -17.20
CA ARG A 336 -1.10 23.17 -18.45
C ARG A 336 -0.48 24.57 -18.42
N VAL A 337 0.34 24.88 -19.41
CA VAL A 337 0.82 26.24 -19.68
C VAL A 337 -0.07 26.85 -20.76
N PRO A 338 -0.96 27.80 -20.43
CA PRO A 338 -1.84 28.43 -21.42
C PRO A 338 -1.07 29.14 -22.54
N GLY A 339 -1.51 29.03 -23.77
CA GLY A 339 -0.85 29.60 -24.94
C GLY A 339 -0.59 31.10 -24.86
N LYS A 340 -1.45 31.85 -24.14
CA LYS A 340 -1.25 33.29 -23.88
C LYS A 340 0.05 33.62 -23.12
N LEU A 341 0.66 32.65 -22.44
CA LEU A 341 1.94 32.79 -21.73
C LEU A 341 3.13 32.38 -22.60
N VAL A 342 2.87 31.78 -23.76
CA VAL A 342 3.89 31.24 -24.68
C VAL A 342 4.17 32.27 -25.78
N GLU A 343 5.21 33.10 -25.58
CA GLU A 343 5.55 34.20 -26.50
C GLU A 343 6.51 33.77 -27.62
N GLY A 344 7.24 32.65 -27.45
CA GLY A 344 8.39 32.26 -28.26
C GLY A 344 9.67 32.98 -27.79
N GLY A 345 10.83 32.40 -28.08
CA GLY A 345 12.10 32.86 -27.53
C GLY A 345 12.27 32.47 -26.05
N GLU A 346 13.06 33.25 -25.32
CA GLU A 346 13.37 32.91 -23.92
C GLU A 346 12.12 32.89 -23.03
N ALA A 347 11.99 31.85 -22.22
CA ALA A 347 10.99 31.71 -21.15
C ALA A 347 11.64 31.22 -19.86
N VAL A 348 10.99 31.48 -18.73
CA VAL A 348 11.46 31.07 -17.40
C VAL A 348 10.44 30.16 -16.75
N ILE A 349 10.91 29.02 -16.27
CA ILE A 349 10.17 28.15 -15.36
C ILE A 349 10.76 28.40 -13.96
N ALA A 350 9.91 28.73 -12.98
CA ALA A 350 10.30 28.81 -11.57
C ALA A 350 9.42 27.87 -10.75
N ILE A 351 10.06 27.15 -9.84
CA ILE A 351 9.38 26.18 -8.94
C ILE A 351 9.75 26.54 -7.52
N ARG A 352 8.75 26.76 -6.66
CA ARG A 352 8.92 26.83 -5.21
C ARG A 352 8.60 25.46 -4.64
N VAL A 353 9.59 24.74 -4.19
CA VAL A 353 9.45 23.46 -3.48
C VAL A 353 9.38 23.75 -1.99
N LEU A 354 8.43 23.17 -1.27
CA LEU A 354 8.39 23.11 0.18
C LEU A 354 8.65 21.66 0.57
N ASP A 355 9.78 21.46 1.22
CA ASP A 355 10.19 20.25 1.87
C ASP A 355 9.82 20.32 3.36
N THR A 356 9.06 19.35 3.86
CA THR A 356 8.60 19.30 5.26
C THR A 356 9.31 18.24 6.09
N GLY A 357 10.29 17.56 5.50
CA GLY A 357 11.15 16.55 6.12
C GLY A 357 11.52 15.43 5.15
N GLY A 358 12.67 14.83 5.34
CA GLY A 358 13.21 13.79 4.49
C GLY A 358 14.17 14.33 3.44
N ASP A 359 14.11 13.79 2.21
CA ASP A 359 15.12 14.08 1.18
C ASP A 359 14.87 15.38 0.38
N GLY A 360 13.65 15.88 0.30
CA GLY A 360 13.26 17.03 -0.53
C GLY A 360 13.71 16.95 -1.99
N GLY A 361 12.96 17.52 -2.94
CA GLY A 361 13.45 17.62 -4.31
C GLY A 361 12.55 17.07 -5.41
N LEU A 362 13.14 16.70 -6.56
CA LEU A 362 12.43 16.11 -7.69
C LEU A 362 12.92 14.67 -7.93
N ASN A 363 12.00 13.70 -7.85
CA ASN A 363 12.30 12.27 -7.83
C ASN A 363 12.88 11.74 -9.16
N TYR A 364 13.94 10.92 -9.08
CA TYR A 364 14.56 10.24 -10.22
C TYR A 364 13.68 9.18 -10.89
N ASP A 365 12.83 8.52 -10.12
CA ASP A 365 12.06 7.35 -10.59
C ASP A 365 10.75 7.71 -11.32
N GLY A 366 10.51 9.02 -11.48
CA GLY A 366 9.32 9.52 -12.16
C GLY A 366 9.47 9.68 -13.67
N PRO A 367 8.38 10.06 -14.36
CA PRO A 367 8.41 10.41 -15.77
C PRO A 367 9.39 11.54 -16.07
N SER A 368 10.00 11.54 -17.26
CA SER A 368 10.99 12.53 -17.64
C SER A 368 10.48 13.97 -17.54
N LEU A 369 11.31 14.86 -16.95
CA LEU A 369 11.04 16.29 -16.90
C LEU A 369 11.01 16.87 -18.30
N ARG A 370 9.90 17.48 -18.72
CA ARG A 370 9.75 18.05 -20.06
C ARG A 370 8.67 19.12 -20.17
N LEU A 371 8.86 20.04 -21.11
CA LEU A 371 7.81 20.92 -21.60
C LEU A 371 7.43 20.48 -23.01
N SER A 372 6.17 20.11 -23.23
CA SER A 372 5.72 19.47 -24.47
C SER A 372 4.55 20.20 -25.13
N LEU A 373 4.58 20.24 -26.47
CA LEU A 373 3.45 20.59 -27.31
C LEU A 373 2.61 19.35 -27.68
N SER A 374 3.27 18.20 -27.83
CA SER A 374 2.74 16.85 -28.05
C SER A 374 3.79 15.84 -27.59
N ASP A 375 3.49 14.56 -27.58
CA ASP A 375 4.40 13.51 -27.09
C ASP A 375 5.72 13.44 -27.87
N ASP A 376 5.69 13.73 -29.17
CA ASP A 376 6.85 13.76 -30.07
C ASP A 376 7.54 15.12 -30.17
N ARG A 377 7.00 16.19 -29.53
CA ARG A 377 7.49 17.57 -29.61
C ARG A 377 7.64 18.16 -28.22
N TYR A 378 8.82 18.01 -27.65
CA TYR A 378 9.11 18.49 -26.30
C TYR A 378 10.49 19.11 -26.17
N ILE A 379 10.67 19.87 -25.11
CA ILE A 379 11.96 20.40 -24.62
C ILE A 379 12.27 19.62 -23.35
N PRO A 380 13.40 18.89 -23.28
CA PRO A 380 13.80 18.21 -22.06
C PRO A 380 14.18 19.23 -20.99
N LEU A 381 13.75 18.96 -19.76
CA LEU A 381 14.01 19.81 -18.60
C LEU A 381 14.95 19.16 -17.57
N SER A 382 15.47 17.95 -17.83
CA SER A 382 16.54 17.35 -17.06
C SER A 382 17.87 18.07 -17.31
N GLY A 383 18.78 18.06 -16.33
CA GLY A 383 20.05 18.76 -16.35
C GLY A 383 20.04 20.03 -15.49
N PRO A 384 20.90 21.03 -15.75
CA PRO A 384 21.18 22.10 -14.81
C PRO A 384 20.02 23.08 -14.61
N TRP A 385 19.69 23.29 -13.33
CA TRP A 385 18.76 24.31 -12.83
C TRP A 385 19.49 25.24 -11.85
N ARG A 386 19.10 26.50 -11.80
CA ARG A 386 19.52 27.41 -10.75
C ARG A 386 18.66 27.14 -9.51
N TYR A 387 19.29 27.13 -8.31
CA TYR A 387 18.55 27.00 -7.06
C TYR A 387 19.01 28.02 -6.01
N ARG A 388 18.11 28.30 -5.08
CA ARG A 388 18.39 29.13 -3.89
C ARG A 388 17.44 28.72 -2.77
N VAL A 389 17.99 28.66 -1.56
CA VAL A 389 17.21 28.44 -0.33
C VAL A 389 16.34 29.68 -0.06
N GLY A 390 15.07 29.45 0.19
CA GLY A 390 14.11 30.41 0.73
C GLY A 390 14.09 30.37 2.27
N SER A 391 12.91 30.30 2.88
CA SER A 391 12.78 30.18 4.33
C SER A 391 13.02 28.76 4.81
N LYS A 392 13.70 28.60 5.94
CA LYS A 392 13.78 27.33 6.65
C LYS A 392 12.42 26.98 7.27
N LEU A 393 12.07 25.70 7.31
CA LEU A 393 10.82 25.23 7.92
C LEU A 393 10.71 25.65 9.41
N ALA A 394 11.82 25.59 10.14
CA ALA A 394 11.89 26.01 11.53
C ALA A 394 11.53 27.49 11.77
N ASP A 395 11.66 28.34 10.75
CA ASP A 395 11.33 29.78 10.81
C ASP A 395 9.88 30.07 10.39
N LEU A 396 9.14 29.03 9.96
CA LEU A 396 7.74 29.11 9.52
C LEU A 396 6.81 28.39 10.51
N PRO A 397 5.53 28.76 10.60
CA PRO A 397 4.55 27.91 11.27
C PRO A 397 4.38 26.61 10.47
N ALA A 398 3.94 25.55 11.14
CA ALA A 398 3.64 24.29 10.47
C ALA A 398 2.66 24.50 9.30
N PRO A 399 2.94 23.97 8.10
CA PRO A 399 2.05 24.11 6.96
C PRO A 399 0.73 23.39 7.19
N PRO A 400 -0.40 23.92 6.71
CA PRO A 400 -1.69 23.26 6.85
C PRO A 400 -1.71 21.90 6.17
N VAL A 401 -2.39 20.94 6.78
CA VAL A 401 -2.58 19.58 6.23
C VAL A 401 -3.95 19.50 5.57
N GLN A 402 -4.01 18.91 4.37
CA GLN A 402 -5.29 18.68 3.68
C GLN A 402 -6.19 17.77 4.50
N PRO A 403 -7.51 18.05 4.62
CA PRO A 403 -8.42 17.28 5.46
C PRO A 403 -8.58 15.81 5.06
N ASP A 404 -8.52 15.52 3.76
CA ASP A 404 -8.68 14.17 3.20
C ASP A 404 -7.33 13.48 2.89
N PHE A 405 -6.21 14.09 3.25
CA PHE A 405 -4.87 13.60 2.91
C PHE A 405 -4.11 13.00 4.10
N ASN A 406 -4.81 12.56 5.13
CA ASN A 406 -4.16 11.84 6.22
C ASN A 406 -4.55 10.36 6.21
N PRO A 407 -3.76 9.48 5.52
CA PRO A 407 -4.05 8.05 5.48
C PRO A 407 -3.87 7.35 6.83
N HIS A 408 -3.32 8.03 7.85
CA HIS A 408 -3.14 7.50 9.20
C HIS A 408 -4.32 7.82 10.15
N GLN A 409 -5.32 8.57 9.67
CA GLN A 409 -6.52 8.77 10.49
C GLN A 409 -7.28 7.44 10.64
N PRO A 410 -7.75 7.12 11.85
CA PRO A 410 -8.62 5.98 12.05
C PRO A 410 -9.76 5.96 11.02
N THR A 411 -10.03 4.81 10.44
CA THR A 411 -11.12 4.54 9.47
C THR A 411 -10.99 5.19 8.09
N ALA A 412 -9.99 6.07 7.86
CA ALA A 412 -9.94 6.88 6.64
C ALA A 412 -9.78 6.07 5.35
N LEU A 413 -9.02 4.99 5.38
CA LEU A 413 -8.82 4.10 4.23
C LEU A 413 -9.96 3.08 4.11
N TYR A 414 -10.52 2.65 5.23
CA TYR A 414 -11.75 1.87 5.20
C TYR A 414 -12.85 2.61 4.43
N HIS A 415 -13.09 3.88 4.73
CA HIS A 415 -14.16 4.66 4.12
C HIS A 415 -14.05 4.78 2.59
N SER A 416 -12.87 4.86 2.05
CA SER A 416 -12.64 5.19 0.63
C SER A 416 -12.11 4.03 -0.21
N MET A 417 -11.36 3.10 0.39
CA MET A 417 -10.67 2.06 -0.36
C MET A 417 -11.21 0.65 -0.09
N LEU A 418 -11.90 0.43 1.04
CA LEU A 418 -12.43 -0.88 1.42
C LEU A 418 -13.96 -0.92 1.44
N ARG A 419 -14.61 0.01 2.14
CA ARG A 419 -16.07 0.06 2.29
C ARG A 419 -16.83 0.02 0.95
N PRO A 420 -16.38 0.74 -0.11
CA PRO A 420 -17.07 0.69 -1.40
C PRO A 420 -16.96 -0.66 -2.13
N LEU A 421 -16.06 -1.55 -1.71
CA LEU A 421 -15.96 -2.91 -2.24
C LEU A 421 -16.97 -3.88 -1.61
N VAL A 422 -17.58 -3.51 -0.48
CA VAL A 422 -18.63 -4.30 0.15
C VAL A 422 -19.94 -4.13 -0.65
N PRO A 423 -20.63 -5.21 -1.04
CA PRO A 423 -20.49 -6.62 -0.67
C PRO A 423 -19.88 -7.54 -1.76
N LEU A 424 -18.81 -7.14 -2.44
CA LEU A 424 -18.18 -7.93 -3.51
C LEU A 424 -17.99 -9.40 -3.10
N ALA A 425 -18.28 -10.32 -4.02
CA ALA A 425 -17.93 -11.73 -3.82
C ALA A 425 -16.45 -11.98 -4.14
N PHE A 426 -15.72 -12.55 -3.19
CA PHE A 426 -14.32 -12.95 -3.33
C PHE A 426 -14.06 -14.23 -2.51
N ARG A 427 -12.96 -14.92 -2.76
CA ARG A 427 -12.61 -16.15 -2.05
C ARG A 427 -12.07 -15.87 -0.66
N ALA A 428 -11.03 -15.04 -0.56
CA ALA A 428 -10.31 -14.75 0.67
C ALA A 428 -9.52 -13.45 0.58
N ALA A 429 -9.04 -12.94 1.72
CA ALA A 429 -8.18 -11.78 1.80
C ALA A 429 -6.71 -12.16 2.09
N VAL A 430 -5.78 -11.34 1.59
CA VAL A 430 -4.36 -11.38 1.94
C VAL A 430 -3.97 -10.03 2.52
N TRP A 431 -3.37 -10.04 3.70
CA TRP A 431 -2.94 -8.84 4.42
C TRP A 431 -1.43 -8.80 4.63
N TYR A 432 -0.77 -7.70 4.26
CA TYR A 432 0.64 -7.48 4.54
C TYR A 432 0.86 -6.08 5.08
N GLN A 433 0.94 -5.98 6.41
CA GLN A 433 1.07 -4.73 7.15
C GLN A 433 1.64 -5.04 8.54
N GLY A 434 2.20 -4.06 9.21
CA GLY A 434 2.66 -4.17 10.59
C GLY A 434 3.75 -3.16 10.92
N GLU A 435 4.57 -2.80 9.95
CA GLU A 435 5.75 -1.96 10.12
C GLU A 435 5.40 -0.63 10.79
N SER A 436 4.32 0.01 10.37
CA SER A 436 3.87 1.30 10.93
C SER A 436 3.28 1.20 12.34
N ASN A 437 2.97 -0.01 12.82
CA ASN A 437 2.49 -0.28 14.16
C ASN A 437 3.57 -0.88 15.09
N ALA A 438 4.80 -1.13 14.59
CA ALA A 438 5.82 -1.88 15.34
C ALA A 438 6.19 -1.25 16.68
N TRP A 439 6.21 0.08 16.78
CA TRP A 439 6.55 0.79 18.00
C TRP A 439 5.50 0.63 19.12
N ARG A 440 4.30 0.10 18.82
CA ARG A 440 3.18 -0.20 19.73
C ARG A 440 2.64 -1.62 19.49
N ALA A 441 3.54 -2.58 19.39
CA ALA A 441 3.23 -3.96 19.03
C ALA A 441 2.26 -4.64 20.03
N GLU A 442 2.35 -4.34 21.33
CA GLU A 442 1.40 -4.85 22.32
C GLU A 442 -0.05 -4.46 21.97
N GLN A 443 -0.30 -3.20 21.59
CA GLN A 443 -1.61 -2.75 21.13
C GLN A 443 -2.04 -3.48 19.85
N TYR A 444 -1.11 -3.70 18.90
CA TYR A 444 -1.38 -4.40 17.67
C TYR A 444 -1.88 -5.83 17.88
N GLY A 445 -1.42 -6.50 18.94
CA GLY A 445 -1.87 -7.84 19.31
C GLY A 445 -3.38 -7.96 19.57
N THR A 446 -4.05 -6.87 19.96
CA THR A 446 -5.51 -6.81 20.11
C THR A 446 -6.18 -6.17 18.88
N LEU A 447 -5.50 -5.24 18.24
CA LEU A 447 -6.03 -4.50 17.09
C LEU A 447 -6.13 -5.36 15.84
N PHE A 448 -5.15 -6.19 15.55
CA PHE A 448 -5.13 -6.98 14.33
C PHE A 448 -6.18 -8.11 14.31
N PRO A 449 -6.38 -8.91 15.37
CA PRO A 449 -7.53 -9.81 15.43
C PRO A 449 -8.86 -9.08 15.24
N LEU A 450 -9.06 -7.91 15.86
CA LEU A 450 -10.25 -7.10 15.70
C LEU A 450 -10.45 -6.64 14.24
N LEU A 451 -9.38 -6.30 13.51
CA LEU A 451 -9.45 -5.97 12.07
C LEU A 451 -9.98 -7.15 11.25
N VAL A 452 -9.52 -8.37 11.52
CA VAL A 452 -9.99 -9.57 10.81
C VAL A 452 -11.48 -9.81 11.05
N GLU A 453 -11.93 -9.70 12.30
CA GLU A 453 -13.33 -9.84 12.69
C GLU A 453 -14.19 -8.73 12.07
N ASP A 454 -13.72 -7.50 12.06
CA ASP A 454 -14.36 -6.34 11.45
C ASP A 454 -14.62 -6.57 9.96
N TRP A 455 -13.61 -6.97 9.21
CA TRP A 455 -13.79 -7.23 7.79
C TRP A 455 -14.81 -8.33 7.52
N ARG A 456 -14.78 -9.42 8.30
CA ARG A 456 -15.79 -10.49 8.23
C ARG A 456 -17.19 -9.97 8.53
N SER A 457 -17.32 -9.14 9.55
CA SER A 457 -18.57 -8.48 9.91
C SER A 457 -19.10 -7.58 8.79
N CYS A 458 -18.24 -6.77 8.18
CA CYS A 458 -18.61 -5.88 7.07
C CYS A 458 -19.16 -6.65 5.86
N TRP A 459 -18.64 -7.82 5.55
CA TRP A 459 -19.13 -8.69 4.47
C TRP A 459 -20.26 -9.64 4.92
N GLY A 460 -20.56 -9.70 6.21
CA GLY A 460 -21.60 -10.58 6.77
C GLY A 460 -21.31 -12.06 6.56
N ARG A 461 -20.05 -12.44 6.47
CA ARG A 461 -19.63 -13.85 6.31
C ARG A 461 -18.21 -14.08 6.79
N ASP A 462 -17.93 -15.26 7.26
CA ASP A 462 -16.57 -15.72 7.51
C ASP A 462 -15.91 -16.08 6.17
N PHE A 463 -14.71 -15.59 6.00
CA PHE A 463 -13.85 -15.94 4.87
C PHE A 463 -12.41 -16.15 5.35
N PRO A 464 -11.63 -16.97 4.63
CA PRO A 464 -10.23 -17.17 4.99
C PRO A 464 -9.45 -15.86 4.89
N PHE A 465 -8.63 -15.59 5.92
CA PHE A 465 -7.81 -14.41 6.01
C PHE A 465 -6.33 -14.82 6.14
N LEU A 466 -5.57 -14.64 5.07
CA LEU A 466 -4.15 -14.93 5.05
C LEU A 466 -3.36 -13.67 5.35
N PHE A 467 -2.28 -13.79 6.10
CA PHE A 467 -1.46 -12.63 6.39
C PHE A 467 0.03 -12.95 6.41
N VAL A 468 0.85 -11.91 6.27
CA VAL A 468 2.30 -12.02 6.20
C VAL A 468 2.90 -11.52 7.51
N GLN A 469 3.69 -12.37 8.17
CA GLN A 469 4.51 -11.95 9.30
C GLN A 469 5.68 -11.09 8.79
N LEU A 470 6.06 -10.04 9.53
CA LEU A 470 7.14 -9.14 9.13
C LEU A 470 8.45 -9.88 8.89
N ALA A 471 9.09 -9.56 7.77
CA ALA A 471 10.42 -10.03 7.43
C ALA A 471 11.49 -9.46 8.38
N ASN A 472 12.68 -10.04 8.37
CA ASN A 472 13.83 -9.49 9.05
C ASN A 472 14.27 -8.16 8.41
N PHE A 473 14.61 -7.18 9.25
CA PHE A 473 15.01 -5.83 8.82
C PHE A 473 15.86 -5.16 9.93
N GLY A 474 16.75 -4.26 9.55
CA GLY A 474 17.63 -3.54 10.47
C GLY A 474 19.00 -4.20 10.67
N ALA A 475 19.76 -3.67 11.60
CA ALA A 475 21.08 -4.21 11.96
C ALA A 475 20.95 -5.56 12.67
N ARG A 476 21.96 -6.40 12.55
CA ARG A 476 22.13 -7.59 13.40
C ARG A 476 22.79 -7.18 14.71
N HIS A 477 22.41 -7.81 15.81
CA HIS A 477 22.99 -7.58 17.12
C HIS A 477 23.92 -8.73 17.52
N ASP A 478 25.07 -8.38 18.07
CA ASP A 478 26.04 -9.38 18.58
C ASP A 478 25.54 -10.06 19.86
N GLU A 479 24.67 -9.39 20.61
CA GLU A 479 24.01 -9.92 21.82
C GLU A 479 22.50 -9.85 21.68
N PRO A 480 21.72 -10.76 22.36
CA PRO A 480 20.26 -10.69 22.34
C PRO A 480 19.75 -9.35 22.84
N ALA A 481 18.94 -8.67 22.02
CA ALA A 481 18.45 -7.33 22.28
C ALA A 481 16.92 -7.29 22.43
N ALA A 482 16.42 -6.20 23.01
CA ALA A 482 14.99 -5.91 22.98
C ALA A 482 14.60 -5.42 21.56
N SER A 483 13.49 -5.93 21.02
CA SER A 483 13.08 -5.69 19.66
C SER A 483 11.57 -5.45 19.56
N GLN A 484 11.19 -4.24 19.18
CA GLN A 484 9.79 -3.94 18.83
C GLN A 484 9.31 -4.72 17.60
N TRP A 485 10.24 -5.06 16.70
CA TRP A 485 9.96 -5.84 15.49
C TRP A 485 9.63 -7.29 15.80
N ALA A 486 10.36 -7.90 16.77
CA ALA A 486 10.06 -9.24 17.26
C ALA A 486 8.72 -9.28 18.01
N GLU A 487 8.43 -8.25 18.83
CA GLU A 487 7.14 -8.11 19.51
C GLU A 487 5.98 -7.96 18.53
N LEU A 488 6.19 -7.23 17.40
CA LEU A 488 5.15 -7.17 16.38
C LEU A 488 4.93 -8.50 15.66
N ARG A 489 5.97 -9.27 15.37
CA ARG A 489 5.81 -10.62 14.81
C ARG A 489 5.00 -11.53 15.73
N GLU A 490 5.23 -11.43 17.05
CA GLU A 490 4.40 -12.13 18.05
C GLU A 490 2.96 -11.63 17.99
N ALA A 491 2.75 -10.30 18.03
CA ALA A 491 1.44 -9.69 17.97
C ALA A 491 0.64 -10.07 16.70
N GLN A 492 1.31 -10.22 15.55
CA GLN A 492 0.68 -10.74 14.34
C GLN A 492 0.18 -12.18 14.53
N SER A 493 0.92 -13.00 15.29
CA SER A 493 0.55 -14.40 15.53
C SER A 493 -0.71 -14.56 16.38
N GLU A 494 -1.13 -13.53 17.14
CA GLU A 494 -2.38 -13.56 17.92
C GLU A 494 -3.61 -13.76 17.03
N ALA A 495 -3.58 -13.29 15.78
CA ALA A 495 -4.68 -13.54 14.85
C ALA A 495 -4.87 -15.00 14.46
N LEU A 496 -3.88 -15.88 14.72
CA LEU A 496 -3.99 -17.33 14.46
C LEU A 496 -5.00 -18.04 15.37
N HIS A 497 -5.46 -17.38 16.44
CA HIS A 497 -6.55 -17.90 17.28
C HIS A 497 -7.92 -17.82 16.61
N LEU A 498 -8.05 -17.04 15.56
CA LEU A 498 -9.27 -16.92 14.79
C LEU A 498 -9.36 -18.02 13.72
N ASP A 499 -10.52 -18.70 13.66
CA ASP A 499 -10.75 -19.71 12.65
C ASP A 499 -10.57 -19.18 11.23
N GLY A 500 -9.99 -19.99 10.36
CA GLY A 500 -9.78 -19.63 8.96
C GLY A 500 -8.70 -18.57 8.71
N THR A 501 -7.86 -18.26 9.70
CA THR A 501 -6.65 -17.45 9.50
C THR A 501 -5.43 -18.32 9.25
N ALA A 502 -4.44 -17.77 8.53
CA ALA A 502 -3.15 -18.43 8.36
C ALA A 502 -2.05 -17.43 8.01
N MET A 503 -0.82 -17.72 8.43
CA MET A 503 0.31 -16.79 8.40
C MET A 503 1.44 -17.31 7.50
N ALA A 504 1.93 -16.45 6.61
CA ALA A 504 3.16 -16.67 5.86
C ALA A 504 4.35 -16.08 6.66
N VAL A 505 5.23 -16.95 7.13
CA VAL A 505 6.48 -16.54 7.80
C VAL A 505 7.49 -16.09 6.77
N THR A 506 8.12 -14.92 6.97
CA THR A 506 9.06 -14.31 6.02
C THR A 506 10.39 -13.90 6.67
N ILE A 507 10.67 -14.37 7.86
CA ILE A 507 11.84 -14.00 8.67
C ILE A 507 13.19 -14.30 8.01
N ASP A 508 13.21 -15.12 6.98
CA ASP A 508 14.39 -15.61 6.27
C ASP A 508 14.57 -15.00 4.87
N ILE A 509 13.66 -14.16 4.44
CA ILE A 509 13.66 -13.55 3.09
C ILE A 509 13.69 -12.02 3.11
N GLY A 510 13.89 -11.41 4.27
CA GLY A 510 14.12 -9.98 4.42
C GLY A 510 15.52 -9.54 3.99
N GLU A 511 15.74 -8.24 4.01
CA GLU A 511 17.00 -7.57 3.71
C GLU A 511 17.29 -6.56 4.83
N GLY A 512 18.48 -6.65 5.47
CA GLY A 512 18.77 -5.84 6.66
C GLY A 512 18.79 -4.34 6.41
N ASP A 513 19.16 -3.94 5.21
CA ASP A 513 19.26 -2.55 4.76
C ASP A 513 18.04 -2.06 3.96
N ASN A 514 17.03 -2.93 3.78
CA ASN A 514 15.84 -2.60 3.00
C ASN A 514 14.58 -3.18 3.65
N ILE A 515 13.71 -2.30 4.12
CA ILE A 515 12.41 -2.66 4.72
C ILE A 515 11.46 -3.33 3.71
N HIS A 516 11.74 -3.20 2.40
CA HIS A 516 10.97 -3.75 1.28
C HIS A 516 11.71 -4.92 0.64
N PRO A 517 11.63 -6.16 1.18
CA PRO A 517 12.36 -7.30 0.66
C PRO A 517 12.02 -7.58 -0.81
N LYS A 518 13.06 -7.72 -1.64
CA LYS A 518 12.91 -7.93 -3.09
C LYS A 518 12.48 -9.35 -3.46
N ASN A 519 12.55 -10.31 -2.54
CA ASN A 519 12.15 -11.71 -2.79
C ASN A 519 10.63 -11.92 -2.65
N LYS A 520 9.85 -11.20 -3.45
CA LYS A 520 8.39 -11.35 -3.47
C LYS A 520 7.93 -12.64 -4.16
N GLN A 521 8.79 -13.27 -4.95
CA GLN A 521 8.54 -14.58 -5.56
C GLN A 521 8.32 -15.66 -4.49
N GLU A 522 9.23 -15.74 -3.50
CA GLU A 522 9.11 -16.71 -2.42
C GLU A 522 7.92 -16.41 -1.50
N LEU A 523 7.64 -15.14 -1.23
CA LEU A 523 6.43 -14.74 -0.51
C LEU A 523 5.17 -15.24 -1.22
N GLY A 524 5.05 -14.98 -2.54
CA GLY A 524 3.91 -15.44 -3.35
C GLY A 524 3.75 -16.95 -3.32
N ARG A 525 4.86 -17.70 -3.38
CA ARG A 525 4.87 -19.17 -3.25
C ARG A 525 4.33 -19.63 -1.89
N ARG A 526 4.78 -19.03 -0.78
CA ARG A 526 4.32 -19.37 0.58
C ARG A 526 2.84 -19.07 0.77
N LEU A 527 2.37 -17.91 0.33
CA LEU A 527 0.94 -17.56 0.36
C LEU A 527 0.10 -18.54 -0.48
N ALA A 528 0.59 -18.94 -1.65
CA ALA A 528 -0.11 -19.92 -2.49
C ALA A 528 -0.16 -21.32 -1.85
N LEU A 529 0.90 -21.76 -1.17
CA LEU A 529 0.89 -23.01 -0.40
C LEU A 529 -0.17 -22.97 0.71
N ILE A 530 -0.23 -21.86 1.44
CA ILE A 530 -1.24 -21.66 2.48
C ILE A 530 -2.66 -21.68 1.88
N ALA A 531 -2.89 -20.96 0.78
CA ALA A 531 -4.18 -20.96 0.11
C ALA A 531 -4.58 -22.37 -0.35
N ARG A 532 -3.67 -23.12 -0.98
CA ARG A 532 -3.90 -24.51 -1.41
C ARG A 532 -4.28 -25.43 -0.26
N ALA A 533 -3.56 -25.35 0.85
CA ALA A 533 -3.84 -26.20 2.02
C ALA A 533 -5.11 -25.77 2.77
N ARG A 534 -5.24 -24.47 3.10
CA ARG A 534 -6.24 -23.97 4.05
C ARG A 534 -7.55 -23.51 3.39
N VAL A 535 -7.50 -23.11 2.11
CA VAL A 535 -8.69 -22.63 1.37
C VAL A 535 -9.21 -23.70 0.41
N TYR A 536 -8.31 -24.47 -0.21
CA TYR A 536 -8.69 -25.49 -1.20
C TYR A 536 -8.57 -26.93 -0.69
N GLY A 537 -8.04 -27.15 0.52
CA GLY A 537 -7.99 -28.47 1.15
C GLY A 537 -6.98 -29.45 0.51
N GLU A 538 -5.98 -28.92 -0.22
CA GLU A 538 -4.95 -29.78 -0.81
C GLU A 538 -3.96 -30.29 0.27
N PRO A 539 -3.47 -31.54 0.17
CA PRO A 539 -2.53 -32.10 1.13
C PRO A 539 -1.09 -31.62 0.86
N VAL A 540 -0.84 -30.33 1.02
CA VAL A 540 0.48 -29.72 0.83
C VAL A 540 0.96 -29.08 2.12
N ALA A 541 2.27 -29.18 2.40
CA ALA A 541 2.88 -28.47 3.52
C ALA A 541 2.78 -26.95 3.30
N CYS A 542 2.24 -26.24 4.26
CA CYS A 542 1.99 -24.79 4.16
C CYS A 542 2.52 -23.96 5.33
N SER A 543 3.06 -24.61 6.35
CA SER A 543 3.70 -23.99 7.52
C SER A 543 5.07 -24.61 7.77
N GLY A 544 6.00 -23.82 8.27
CA GLY A 544 7.22 -24.31 8.90
C GLY A 544 6.96 -24.77 10.32
N PRO A 545 8.03 -25.13 11.09
CA PRO A 545 7.90 -25.52 12.49
C PRO A 545 7.24 -24.44 13.34
N VAL A 546 6.23 -24.83 14.13
CA VAL A 546 5.50 -23.96 15.04
C VAL A 546 5.78 -24.40 16.48
N TYR A 547 6.25 -23.47 17.31
CA TYR A 547 6.46 -23.77 18.74
C TYR A 547 5.17 -24.28 19.38
N ARG A 548 5.29 -25.42 20.11
CA ARG A 548 4.17 -26.04 20.83
C ARG A 548 4.32 -25.98 22.34
N THR A 549 5.47 -26.45 22.87
CA THR A 549 5.73 -26.52 24.29
C THR A 549 7.24 -26.70 24.55
N TYR A 550 7.66 -26.49 25.79
CA TYR A 550 9.03 -26.74 26.21
C TYR A 550 9.08 -27.47 27.55
N ARG A 551 10.25 -28.04 27.86
CA ARG A 551 10.58 -28.56 29.18
C ARG A 551 12.03 -28.24 29.52
N ILE A 552 12.31 -28.02 30.82
CA ILE A 552 13.65 -27.79 31.35
C ILE A 552 14.26 -29.16 31.67
N GLU A 553 15.47 -29.41 31.20
CA GLU A 553 16.23 -30.64 31.38
C GLU A 553 17.60 -30.31 31.98
N GLY A 554 17.64 -29.95 33.29
CA GLY A 554 18.85 -29.53 33.96
C GLY A 554 19.35 -28.16 33.46
N ASP A 555 20.49 -28.15 32.78
CA ASP A 555 21.10 -26.96 32.16
C ASP A 555 20.61 -26.68 30.73
N LYS A 556 19.59 -27.41 30.27
CA LYS A 556 19.06 -27.33 28.91
C LYS A 556 17.56 -27.10 28.89
N ILE A 557 17.06 -26.58 27.75
CA ILE A 557 15.63 -26.52 27.44
C ILE A 557 15.40 -27.34 26.18
N ARG A 558 14.47 -28.30 26.26
CA ARG A 558 13.95 -29.02 25.11
C ARG A 558 12.68 -28.36 24.62
N ILE A 559 12.64 -28.05 23.33
CA ILE A 559 11.54 -27.35 22.65
C ILE A 559 10.90 -28.32 21.67
N ARG A 560 9.59 -28.47 21.76
CA ARG A 560 8.79 -29.28 20.85
C ARG A 560 8.04 -28.39 19.86
N PHE A 561 8.01 -28.82 18.61
CA PHE A 561 7.33 -28.12 17.55
C PHE A 561 6.22 -28.99 16.94
N ASP A 562 5.16 -28.34 16.45
CA ASP A 562 4.25 -28.88 15.43
C ASP A 562 4.84 -28.62 14.04
N GLU A 563 4.37 -29.31 13.00
CA GLU A 563 4.87 -29.23 11.61
C GLU A 563 6.40 -29.46 11.50
N ALA A 564 6.93 -30.32 12.35
CA ALA A 564 8.35 -30.53 12.60
C ALA A 564 8.96 -31.74 11.85
N GLU A 565 8.27 -32.33 10.88
CA GLU A 565 8.80 -33.43 10.10
C GLU A 565 9.99 -32.96 9.26
N GLY A 566 11.15 -33.65 9.43
CA GLY A 566 12.37 -33.34 8.69
C GLY A 566 13.02 -32.00 9.11
N LEU A 567 13.04 -31.68 10.42
CA LEU A 567 13.77 -30.53 10.93
C LEU A 567 15.22 -30.50 10.45
N ALA A 568 15.65 -29.32 9.98
CA ALA A 568 17.02 -29.11 9.52
C ALA A 568 17.43 -27.64 9.67
N ALA A 569 18.75 -27.40 9.68
CA ALA A 569 19.29 -26.10 9.37
C ALA A 569 19.31 -25.94 7.84
N ARG A 570 18.66 -24.90 7.31
CA ARG A 570 18.48 -24.66 5.86
C ARG A 570 19.81 -24.62 5.09
N ASP A 571 20.85 -24.10 5.70
CA ASP A 571 22.19 -23.92 5.14
C ASP A 571 23.18 -25.05 5.52
N GLY A 572 22.72 -26.03 6.30
CA GLY A 572 23.55 -27.12 6.80
C GLY A 572 24.58 -26.69 7.87
N GLN A 573 24.47 -25.47 8.39
CA GLN A 573 25.31 -24.94 9.46
C GLN A 573 24.69 -25.24 10.84
N ALA A 574 25.33 -24.79 11.91
CA ALA A 574 24.72 -24.82 13.24
C ALA A 574 23.41 -24.03 13.28
N LEU A 575 22.46 -24.44 14.13
CA LEU A 575 21.22 -23.70 14.31
C LEU A 575 21.51 -22.36 14.99
N GLY A 576 21.01 -21.28 14.37
CA GLY A 576 21.10 -19.91 14.86
C GLY A 576 19.76 -19.36 15.38
N GLY A 577 19.83 -18.19 16.01
CA GLY A 577 18.65 -17.41 16.40
C GLY A 577 18.00 -17.83 17.74
N PHE A 578 18.59 -18.75 18.50
CA PHE A 578 18.13 -19.15 19.83
C PHE A 578 18.85 -18.35 20.93
N ALA A 579 18.09 -17.90 21.93
CA ALA A 579 18.63 -17.28 23.13
C ALA A 579 17.92 -17.83 24.38
N VAL A 580 18.64 -18.01 25.47
CA VAL A 580 18.11 -18.48 26.75
C VAL A 580 18.40 -17.48 27.87
N ALA A 581 17.54 -17.47 28.90
CA ALA A 581 17.69 -16.63 30.08
C ALA A 581 17.40 -17.43 31.36
N GLY A 582 18.08 -17.06 32.45
CA GLY A 582 17.85 -17.54 33.80
C GLY A 582 16.92 -16.65 34.60
N ALA A 583 17.06 -16.73 35.95
CA ALA A 583 16.25 -15.93 36.87
C ALA A 583 16.56 -14.41 36.82
N ASP A 584 17.70 -14.02 36.30
CA ASP A 584 18.11 -12.63 36.07
C ASP A 584 17.43 -11.97 34.88
N ARG A 585 16.74 -12.79 34.05
CA ARG A 585 16.04 -12.38 32.80
C ARG A 585 16.95 -11.80 31.73
N ARG A 586 18.26 -12.04 31.80
CA ARG A 586 19.22 -11.66 30.77
C ARG A 586 19.33 -12.80 29.77
N PHE A 587 19.09 -12.46 28.50
CA PHE A 587 19.21 -13.43 27.41
C PHE A 587 20.65 -13.49 26.93
N HIS A 588 21.11 -14.72 26.66
CA HIS A 588 22.40 -15.05 26.06
C HIS A 588 22.16 -15.97 24.86
N TRP A 589 22.96 -15.83 23.85
CA TRP A 589 22.88 -16.74 22.70
C TRP A 589 23.09 -18.19 23.16
N ALA A 590 22.33 -19.09 22.56
CA ALA A 590 22.34 -20.51 22.94
C ALA A 590 22.82 -21.38 21.78
N GLU A 591 23.58 -22.40 22.11
CA GLU A 591 23.81 -23.55 21.24
C GLU A 591 22.51 -24.34 21.11
N ALA A 592 22.18 -24.77 19.88
CA ALA A 592 20.96 -25.50 19.58
C ALA A 592 21.27 -26.75 18.74
N ALA A 593 20.65 -27.86 19.11
CA ALA A 593 20.80 -29.14 18.41
C ALA A 593 19.43 -29.78 18.14
N ILE A 594 19.23 -30.29 16.93
CA ILE A 594 18.04 -31.06 16.55
C ILE A 594 18.13 -32.47 17.18
N ASP A 595 17.05 -32.89 17.84
CA ASP A 595 16.87 -34.22 18.39
C ASP A 595 15.49 -34.78 17.94
N GLY A 596 15.47 -35.43 16.78
CA GLY A 596 14.24 -35.87 16.14
C GLY A 596 13.37 -34.73 15.65
N CYS A 597 12.19 -34.55 16.26
CA CYS A 597 11.27 -33.43 16.00
C CYS A 597 11.37 -32.33 17.08
N ASP A 598 12.33 -32.39 17.99
CA ASP A 598 12.57 -31.42 19.04
C ASP A 598 13.89 -30.66 18.76
N VAL A 599 14.05 -29.51 19.38
CA VAL A 599 15.33 -28.78 19.46
C VAL A 599 15.73 -28.64 20.92
N VAL A 600 16.98 -28.97 21.22
CA VAL A 600 17.57 -28.82 22.56
C VAL A 600 18.53 -27.66 22.56
N VAL A 601 18.30 -26.70 23.46
CA VAL A 601 19.11 -25.47 23.57
C VAL A 601 19.79 -25.37 24.93
N SER A 602 21.01 -24.82 24.97
CA SER A 602 21.76 -24.55 26.19
C SER A 602 22.73 -23.39 25.96
N SER A 603 23.15 -22.75 27.06
CA SER A 603 24.23 -21.76 27.03
C SER A 603 25.11 -21.95 28.28
N PRO A 604 26.44 -21.96 28.12
CA PRO A 604 27.35 -22.04 29.30
C PRO A 604 27.21 -20.84 30.24
N GLU A 605 26.70 -19.73 29.72
CA GLU A 605 26.45 -18.52 30.51
C GLU A 605 25.18 -18.60 31.37
N VAL A 606 24.29 -19.58 31.08
CA VAL A 606 22.99 -19.75 31.73
C VAL A 606 22.84 -21.18 32.26
N PRO A 607 23.48 -21.55 33.36
CA PRO A 607 23.46 -22.93 33.88
C PRO A 607 22.09 -23.37 34.41
N PHE A 608 21.16 -22.45 34.63
CA PHE A 608 19.79 -22.71 35.08
C PHE A 608 18.78 -21.96 34.18
N PRO A 609 18.57 -22.39 32.94
CA PRO A 609 17.70 -21.70 32.01
C PRO A 609 16.22 -21.85 32.40
N LEU A 610 15.46 -20.74 32.30
CA LEU A 610 14.03 -20.66 32.60
C LEU A 610 13.21 -20.28 31.38
N ALA A 611 13.81 -19.58 30.43
CA ALA A 611 13.13 -19.10 29.25
C ALA A 611 13.99 -19.26 27.98
N VAL A 612 13.34 -19.41 26.85
CA VAL A 612 13.97 -19.46 25.53
C VAL A 612 13.21 -18.56 24.56
N ARG A 613 13.97 -17.90 23.69
CA ARG A 613 13.45 -17.13 22.53
C ARG A 613 14.10 -17.64 21.25
N TYR A 614 13.34 -17.61 20.16
CA TYR A 614 13.82 -17.92 18.82
C TYR A 614 13.43 -16.81 17.86
N GLY A 615 14.39 -16.33 17.05
CA GLY A 615 14.14 -15.25 16.10
C GLY A 615 13.73 -13.93 16.74
N TRP A 616 14.14 -13.70 17.99
CA TRP A 616 13.73 -12.54 18.79
C TRP A 616 14.73 -11.40 18.64
N ASP A 617 14.75 -10.81 17.45
CA ASP A 617 15.57 -9.65 17.08
C ASP A 617 14.92 -8.94 15.88
N ASP A 618 15.36 -7.75 15.53
CA ASP A 618 14.93 -7.03 14.33
C ASP A 618 15.37 -7.80 13.07
N ASN A 619 16.63 -8.23 13.00
CA ASN A 619 17.21 -8.98 11.88
C ASN A 619 17.93 -10.25 12.36
N PRO A 620 17.19 -11.24 12.90
CA PRO A 620 17.79 -12.44 13.46
C PRO A 620 18.38 -13.36 12.39
N ASP A 621 19.47 -14.06 12.75
CA ASP A 621 20.07 -15.10 11.93
C ASP A 621 19.39 -16.45 12.17
N CYS A 622 18.26 -16.67 11.52
CA CYS A 622 17.39 -17.83 11.73
C CYS A 622 17.48 -18.80 10.54
N ASN A 623 17.77 -20.08 10.82
CA ASN A 623 17.93 -21.10 9.79
C ASN A 623 17.14 -22.39 10.03
N LEU A 624 16.34 -22.49 11.10
CA LEU A 624 15.52 -23.68 11.36
C LEU A 624 14.37 -23.77 10.33
N VAL A 625 14.29 -24.91 9.67
CA VAL A 625 13.24 -25.24 8.69
C VAL A 625 12.74 -26.67 8.91
N ASN A 626 11.58 -26.99 8.34
CA ASN A 626 11.10 -28.37 8.22
C ASN A 626 11.51 -29.02 6.88
N GLY A 627 11.13 -30.27 6.66
CA GLY A 627 11.42 -31.03 5.42
C GLY A 627 10.84 -30.43 4.14
N ALA A 628 9.85 -29.52 4.24
CA ALA A 628 9.33 -28.74 3.11
C ALA A 628 10.15 -27.46 2.83
N GLY A 629 11.19 -27.18 3.61
CA GLY A 629 12.02 -25.98 3.51
C GLY A 629 11.33 -24.71 3.99
N LEU A 630 10.24 -24.82 4.75
CA LEU A 630 9.52 -23.68 5.30
C LEU A 630 10.13 -23.27 6.66
N PRO A 631 10.34 -21.97 6.92
CA PRO A 631 11.03 -21.49 8.12
C PRO A 631 10.17 -21.62 9.37
N ALA A 632 10.82 -21.88 10.51
CA ALA A 632 10.17 -21.84 11.80
C ALA A 632 9.69 -20.42 12.14
N SER A 633 8.48 -20.33 12.72
CA SER A 633 7.96 -19.06 13.24
C SER A 633 8.75 -18.62 14.48
N PRO A 634 9.12 -17.34 14.61
CA PRO A 634 9.66 -16.79 15.85
C PRO A 634 8.72 -17.02 17.03
N PHE A 635 9.30 -17.21 18.21
CA PHE A 635 8.55 -17.39 19.45
C PHE A 635 9.34 -16.99 20.69
N ARG A 636 8.63 -16.81 21.81
CA ARG A 636 9.20 -16.80 23.17
C ARG A 636 8.39 -17.69 24.12
N THR A 637 9.04 -18.15 25.18
CA THR A 637 8.37 -18.92 26.24
C THR A 637 8.09 -18.10 27.49
N ASP A 638 8.68 -16.91 27.60
CA ASP A 638 8.46 -15.95 28.68
C ASP A 638 7.23 -15.06 28.43
N ARG A 639 6.76 -14.41 29.48
CA ARG A 639 5.71 -13.39 29.45
C ARG A 639 6.19 -12.08 30.08
N TRP A 640 7.48 -11.82 30.02
CA TRP A 640 8.02 -10.58 30.56
C TRP A 640 7.62 -9.39 29.69
N PRO A 641 7.37 -8.23 30.31
CA PRO A 641 7.02 -7.03 29.55
C PRO A 641 8.06 -6.71 28.47
N GLY A 642 7.59 -6.45 27.26
CA GLY A 642 8.43 -6.03 26.15
C GLY A 642 8.68 -4.52 26.13
N VAL A 643 9.42 -4.05 25.14
CA VAL A 643 9.74 -2.61 24.96
C VAL A 643 8.55 -1.80 24.46
N THR A 644 7.52 -2.45 23.94
CA THR A 644 6.27 -1.80 23.48
C THR A 644 5.16 -1.84 24.53
N ALA A 645 5.43 -2.42 25.71
CA ALA A 645 4.43 -2.55 26.78
C ALA A 645 3.86 -1.18 27.17
N GLY A 646 2.52 -1.06 27.09
CA GLY A 646 1.76 0.15 27.42
C GLY A 646 1.87 1.28 26.39
N LYS A 647 2.55 1.10 25.24
CA LYS A 647 2.59 2.08 24.16
C LYS A 647 1.31 2.02 23.31
N LYS A 648 0.81 3.22 22.93
CA LYS A 648 -0.48 3.39 22.24
C LYS A 648 -0.36 4.34 21.05
#